data_c40c40e4c4897298f4ba17eb17f20510
#
_entry.id   c40c40e4c4897298f4ba17eb17f20510
#
_cell.length_a   1.000
_cell.length_b   1.000
_cell.length_c   1.000
_cell.angle_alpha   90.00
_cell.angle_beta   90.00
_cell.angle_gamma   90.00
#
_symmetry.space_group_name_H-M   'P 1'
#
loop_
_entity.id
_entity.type
_entity.pdbx_description
1 polymer ?
#
loop_
_entity_poly.entity_id
_entity_poly.type
_entity_poly.pdbx_seq_one_letter_code
_entity_poly.pdbx_strand_id
1 'polypeptide(L)'
;MKTSLLAIMLIVLIPISLLSSSLELLQNGYSTVTIKFDSRDLEVYLSNSKANLPDNQSSELTLLNNYNLPIINTLIQVPDNHKAVVSLLNPIYKTYTDVKLKKIDDDILTTDQHLMISNPFVMRNNLLASLSVQPFLYDPVDSQVNALVQAEIQVSFVPDLDYKINSSLKLSPEYKDWLSKSVINYQDNSRLGNANGSILIIYNQTASPLSTIQPLIDWKHQMGWVVNAVSTTTTGSTTALIKNYIQNAYNTWANPPEYILIIGRATSTNTVPTYSEYYNYTTVGDYKYTLLDGNDIIPDAYIGRLTFASTDQLTSMINKIIAYEKKQGLISSNWFSSSLLLSDETDSGPSCTTNIDYVKDLMLSYNSNTQISYVNSPSYSSQAYSAINQGVSQFYYRGHNGYSGMTNTDINNLINTGKYPFISMITCFSGNFGSQSQLSIGEQFMRIGTSTIPKGAIGFIGSSCETHTCLNNIMTGAIAYGLYNEGLTNQGQALHRAKLGLMACYPQNPHDYWQQNFQSLNLLGDPSINLWLKQPIDMSVTYAQTAYSSNGSIQVTVTDAQNNPVPNAKVCILKGNDEIFLVNYTDSEGLCIFTWNLATTGTANVTVTKANHITYRGTLEIVNVINPIYISSLSSFSPLMSGKDYSFPISITNNQHDAILDVTGTLSSSSQYVVFESGNLSFGNIAFEQTISSLQNVRYKISKLCPQNESIQFSLNLNGQVNSEFVSYTHHFQVSETGPNIEIADYQLGIDNILLPGSNANLFLKLKNKGNITATAISAFVYCFNPYITISQSTQTFNNLFSQYSTTNASPYILEASPSLQNGTPVLLWVEVYYNNGASQLLQKTITIGNANQSAMTGPDEYGYICVSNNDTHPLATPYNWIELNPNLGGDGIVLNLSDNDMEGSGSFQTVDLPFLFKYYGVTYSQITICSNGFIMPGSQGSQEWMNWQIPGPMVPRPIIAPFWDDLIISGDSRIVYKDDPSNGRFIIEWSKLRNKYNVNVQESFQVMLFNPTTNPSPTGD
;
A
#
# COMPACT_ATOMS: atom_id res chain seq x y z
N MET A 1 -12.01 -4.71 63.63
CA MET A 1 -11.20 -5.50 62.74
C MET A 1 -11.99 -5.61 61.44
N LYS A 2 -11.69 -4.75 60.51
CA LYS A 2 -12.26 -4.73 59.17
C LYS A 2 -11.11 -5.01 58.20
N THR A 3 -11.08 -6.18 57.63
CA THR A 3 -10.20 -6.54 56.55
C THR A 3 -10.86 -6.16 55.22
N SER A 4 -10.35 -5.13 54.63
CA SER A 4 -10.74 -4.71 53.26
C SER A 4 -10.04 -5.61 52.23
N LEU A 5 -10.83 -6.34 51.49
CA LEU A 5 -10.41 -7.00 50.28
C LEU A 5 -10.21 -5.95 49.20
N LEU A 6 -8.97 -5.80 48.77
CA LEU A 6 -8.60 -5.06 47.55
C LEU A 6 -8.83 -5.99 46.36
N ALA A 7 -9.93 -5.83 45.64
CA ALA A 7 -10.15 -6.48 44.35
C ALA A 7 -9.24 -5.80 43.32
N ILE A 8 -8.18 -6.46 42.94
CA ILE A 8 -7.39 -6.11 41.78
C ILE A 8 -8.22 -6.46 40.56
N MET A 9 -8.80 -5.46 39.93
CA MET A 9 -9.46 -5.57 38.65
C MET A 9 -8.35 -5.74 37.59
N LEU A 10 -8.07 -6.97 37.23
CA LEU A 10 -7.22 -7.30 36.10
C LEU A 10 -7.99 -6.88 34.84
N ILE A 11 -7.73 -5.69 34.35
CA ILE A 11 -8.16 -5.29 33.00
C ILE A 11 -7.28 -6.10 32.05
N VAL A 12 -7.83 -7.22 31.58
CA VAL A 12 -7.28 -7.90 30.41
C VAL A 12 -7.48 -6.92 29.25
N LEU A 13 -6.45 -6.19 28.91
CA LEU A 13 -6.33 -5.53 27.62
C LEU A 13 -6.31 -6.67 26.58
N ILE A 14 -7.48 -7.02 26.09
CA ILE A 14 -7.58 -7.72 24.82
C ILE A 14 -7.00 -6.75 23.81
N PRO A 15 -5.92 -7.09 23.10
CA PRO A 15 -5.46 -6.24 22.03
C PRO A 15 -6.60 -6.13 21.02
N ILE A 16 -7.06 -4.89 20.76
CA ILE A 16 -7.91 -4.56 19.63
C ILE A 16 -7.00 -4.65 18.40
N SER A 17 -6.62 -5.86 18.06
CA SER A 17 -6.01 -6.21 16.79
C SER A 17 -6.91 -7.27 16.20
N LEU A 18 -7.43 -6.99 15.06
CA LEU A 18 -8.02 -7.87 14.07
C LEU A 18 -9.33 -7.27 13.50
N LEU A 19 -9.19 -6.10 12.89
CA LEU A 19 -9.95 -5.87 11.67
C LEU A 19 -9.10 -6.52 10.58
N SER A 20 -9.52 -7.67 10.07
CA SER A 20 -8.84 -8.34 8.98
C SER A 20 -8.92 -7.49 7.72
N SER A 21 -7.88 -7.48 6.89
CA SER A 21 -7.96 -6.89 5.56
C SER A 21 -9.08 -7.56 4.76
N SER A 22 -9.75 -6.83 3.86
CA SER A 22 -10.80 -7.41 3.01
C SER A 22 -10.24 -8.48 2.05
N LEU A 23 -8.95 -8.42 1.76
CA LEU A 23 -8.20 -9.41 0.99
C LEU A 23 -7.16 -10.07 1.87
N GLU A 24 -7.22 -11.37 1.98
CA GLU A 24 -6.27 -12.19 2.73
C GLU A 24 -5.63 -13.23 1.80
N LEU A 25 -4.30 -13.22 1.71
CA LEU A 25 -3.59 -14.22 0.93
C LEU A 25 -3.68 -15.59 1.62
N LEU A 26 -4.45 -16.50 1.05
CA LEU A 26 -4.57 -17.87 1.55
C LEU A 26 -3.49 -18.79 1.00
N GLN A 27 -3.14 -18.60 -0.25
CA GLN A 27 -2.14 -19.41 -0.92
C GLN A 27 -1.34 -18.58 -1.93
N ASN A 28 -0.02 -18.79 -1.95
CA ASN A 28 0.89 -18.21 -2.93
C ASN A 28 1.67 -19.31 -3.65
N GLY A 29 1.10 -19.87 -4.72
CA GLY A 29 1.71 -20.90 -5.54
C GLY A 29 2.20 -20.37 -6.88
N TYR A 30 3.07 -21.14 -7.55
CA TYR A 30 3.61 -20.76 -8.86
C TYR A 30 2.57 -20.70 -9.97
N SER A 31 1.61 -21.64 -9.96
CA SER A 31 0.55 -21.72 -10.96
C SER A 31 -0.74 -21.02 -10.55
N THR A 32 -0.93 -20.81 -9.24
CA THR A 32 -2.15 -20.21 -8.70
C THR A 32 -1.87 -19.47 -7.41
N VAL A 33 -2.59 -18.38 -7.21
CA VAL A 33 -2.70 -17.64 -5.96
C VAL A 33 -4.14 -17.70 -5.52
N THR A 34 -4.39 -18.00 -4.25
CA THR A 34 -5.73 -17.94 -3.67
C THR A 34 -5.80 -16.85 -2.63
N ILE A 35 -6.77 -15.98 -2.79
CA ILE A 35 -7.00 -14.82 -1.93
C ILE A 35 -8.41 -14.95 -1.37
N LYS A 36 -8.55 -14.88 -0.05
CA LYS A 36 -9.84 -14.76 0.59
C LYS A 36 -10.30 -13.32 0.48
N PHE A 37 -11.53 -13.13 0.05
CA PHE A 37 -12.23 -11.87 0.09
C PHE A 37 -13.33 -11.94 1.15
N ASP A 38 -13.43 -10.92 2.00
CA ASP A 38 -14.46 -10.81 3.02
C ASP A 38 -14.87 -9.35 3.17
N SER A 39 -16.10 -9.01 2.83
CA SER A 39 -16.63 -7.66 2.90
C SER A 39 -17.24 -7.31 4.26
N ARG A 40 -17.24 -8.22 5.25
CA ARG A 40 -17.91 -7.98 6.54
C ARG A 40 -17.37 -6.76 7.28
N ASP A 41 -16.06 -6.51 7.16
CA ASP A 41 -15.44 -5.32 7.74
C ASP A 41 -15.78 -4.05 6.94
N LEU A 42 -16.04 -4.17 5.64
CA LEU A 42 -16.60 -3.10 4.82
C LEU A 42 -18.05 -2.80 5.20
N GLU A 43 -18.85 -3.80 5.55
CA GLU A 43 -20.20 -3.58 6.09
C GLU A 43 -20.15 -2.80 7.42
N VAL A 44 -19.18 -3.09 8.29
CA VAL A 44 -18.93 -2.33 9.54
C VAL A 44 -18.40 -0.92 9.26
N TYR A 45 -17.49 -0.76 8.33
CA TYR A 45 -17.00 0.53 7.83
C TYR A 45 -18.15 1.37 7.26
N LEU A 46 -19.03 0.70 6.55
CA LEU A 46 -20.22 1.25 5.96
C LEU A 46 -21.31 1.58 7.01
N SER A 47 -21.36 0.90 8.16
CA SER A 47 -22.34 1.12 9.23
C SER A 47 -21.89 2.12 10.32
N ASN A 48 -20.59 2.36 10.45
CA ASN A 48 -20.00 3.20 11.49
C ASN A 48 -19.20 4.35 10.88
N SER A 49 -19.76 5.54 10.81
CA SER A 49 -19.08 6.79 10.42
C SER A 49 -17.86 7.17 11.27
N LYS A 50 -17.37 6.27 12.12
CA LYS A 50 -16.20 6.43 13.02
C LYS A 50 -15.39 5.15 13.18
N ALA A 51 -15.56 4.13 12.34
CA ALA A 51 -14.65 3.00 12.35
C ALA A 51 -13.30 3.49 11.84
N ASN A 52 -12.28 3.42 12.68
CA ASN A 52 -10.91 3.62 12.28
C ASN A 52 -10.60 2.64 11.15
N LEU A 53 -10.02 3.13 10.05
CA LEU A 53 -9.43 2.25 9.04
C LEU A 53 -8.47 1.29 9.75
N PRO A 54 -8.44 0.02 9.35
CA PRO A 54 -7.55 -0.95 9.98
C PRO A 54 -6.11 -0.43 9.92
N ASP A 55 -5.46 -0.44 11.07
CA ASP A 55 -4.06 -0.02 11.26
C ASP A 55 -3.11 -1.11 10.75
N ASN A 56 -3.39 -1.68 9.58
CA ASN A 56 -2.62 -2.78 9.05
C ASN A 56 -1.98 -2.45 7.71
N GLN A 57 -0.74 -2.84 7.60
CA GLN A 57 0.06 -2.96 6.39
C GLN A 57 -0.60 -3.95 5.41
N SER A 58 -1.75 -3.57 4.85
CA SER A 58 -2.41 -4.39 3.86
C SER A 58 -1.92 -4.01 2.46
N SER A 59 -1.69 -5.00 1.63
CA SER A 59 -1.34 -4.83 0.22
C SER A 59 -2.56 -4.44 -0.65
N GLU A 60 -3.68 -4.13 -0.03
CA GLU A 60 -4.91 -3.73 -0.70
C GLU A 60 -5.09 -2.21 -0.69
N LEU A 61 -5.63 -1.69 -1.78
CA LEU A 61 -6.01 -0.29 -1.94
C LEU A 61 -7.53 -0.23 -2.07
N THR A 62 -8.20 0.53 -1.21
CA THR A 62 -9.63 0.80 -1.34
C THR A 62 -9.84 2.19 -1.93
N LEU A 63 -10.53 2.24 -3.06
CA LEU A 63 -10.87 3.47 -3.77
C LEU A 63 -12.36 3.49 -4.09
N LEU A 64 -12.86 4.63 -4.52
CA LEU A 64 -14.24 4.81 -4.95
C LEU A 64 -14.31 4.91 -6.47
N ASN A 65 -15.21 4.15 -7.09
CA ASN A 65 -15.44 4.21 -8.52
C ASN A 65 -16.31 5.41 -8.91
N ASN A 66 -16.72 5.46 -10.17
CA ASN A 66 -17.58 6.52 -10.72
C ASN A 66 -18.97 6.60 -10.10
N TYR A 67 -19.40 5.61 -9.34
CA TYR A 67 -20.62 5.64 -8.53
C TYR A 67 -20.33 5.80 -7.02
N ASN A 68 -19.12 6.16 -6.65
CA ASN A 68 -18.63 6.14 -5.26
C ASN A 68 -18.76 4.79 -4.55
N LEU A 69 -18.81 3.69 -5.31
CA LEU A 69 -18.73 2.36 -4.75
C LEU A 69 -17.27 1.96 -4.51
N PRO A 70 -16.95 1.25 -3.43
CA PRO A 70 -15.58 0.85 -3.17
C PRO A 70 -15.11 -0.14 -4.22
N ILE A 71 -13.90 0.09 -4.66
CA ILE A 71 -13.08 -0.89 -5.36
C ILE A 71 -11.93 -1.22 -4.44
N ILE A 72 -11.79 -2.50 -4.13
CA ILE A 72 -10.65 -3.01 -3.41
C ILE A 72 -9.66 -3.50 -4.45
N ASN A 73 -8.46 -2.98 -4.38
CA ASN A 73 -7.44 -3.31 -5.35
C ASN A 73 -6.17 -3.79 -4.64
N THR A 74 -5.54 -4.77 -5.24
CA THR A 74 -4.18 -5.18 -4.91
C THR A 74 -3.41 -5.49 -6.18
N LEU A 75 -2.10 -5.42 -6.10
CA LEU A 75 -1.24 -5.91 -7.16
C LEU A 75 -0.94 -7.39 -6.94
N ILE A 76 -0.88 -8.13 -8.03
CA ILE A 76 -0.51 -9.54 -8.08
C ILE A 76 0.81 -9.67 -8.84
N GLN A 77 1.80 -10.30 -8.24
CA GLN A 77 3.01 -10.70 -8.96
C GLN A 77 2.71 -11.91 -9.83
N VAL A 78 3.00 -11.78 -11.12
CA VAL A 78 2.76 -12.80 -12.15
C VAL A 78 4.12 -13.45 -12.49
N PRO A 79 4.18 -14.78 -12.64
CA PRO A 79 5.41 -15.43 -13.11
C PRO A 79 5.81 -15.00 -14.52
N ASP A 80 7.12 -14.99 -14.81
CA ASP A 80 7.65 -14.69 -16.14
C ASP A 80 7.03 -15.60 -17.23
N ASN A 81 6.71 -15.04 -18.39
CA ASN A 81 6.02 -15.69 -19.50
C ASN A 81 4.61 -16.24 -19.17
N HIS A 82 3.90 -15.59 -18.25
CA HIS A 82 2.52 -15.93 -17.91
C HIS A 82 1.64 -14.68 -17.88
N LYS A 83 0.35 -14.91 -17.99
CA LYS A 83 -0.70 -13.94 -17.64
C LYS A 83 -1.56 -14.48 -16.52
N ALA A 84 -2.23 -13.59 -15.82
CA ALA A 84 -3.14 -13.94 -14.75
C ALA A 84 -4.57 -14.03 -15.27
N VAL A 85 -5.30 -15.04 -14.82
CA VAL A 85 -6.75 -15.22 -15.05
C VAL A 85 -7.38 -15.42 -13.69
N VAL A 86 -8.53 -14.80 -13.46
CA VAL A 86 -9.20 -14.83 -12.16
C VAL A 86 -10.54 -15.50 -12.23
N SER A 87 -10.89 -16.17 -11.14
CA SER A 87 -12.22 -16.75 -10.92
C SER A 87 -12.61 -16.62 -9.46
N LEU A 88 -13.90 -16.47 -9.22
CA LEU A 88 -14.48 -16.55 -7.88
C LEU A 88 -14.77 -18.01 -7.56
N LEU A 89 -14.30 -18.46 -6.43
CA LEU A 89 -14.64 -19.74 -5.84
C LEU A 89 -15.51 -19.48 -4.61
N ASN A 90 -16.59 -20.25 -4.50
CA ASN A 90 -17.50 -20.17 -3.37
C ASN A 90 -17.99 -18.74 -3.06
N PRO A 91 -18.40 -17.94 -4.06
CA PRO A 91 -18.84 -16.59 -3.81
C PRO A 91 -20.15 -16.57 -3.01
N ILE A 92 -20.18 -15.74 -1.98
CA ILE A 92 -21.39 -15.43 -1.24
C ILE A 92 -21.82 -14.04 -1.69
N TYR A 93 -23.01 -13.96 -2.26
CA TYR A 93 -23.59 -12.71 -2.71
C TYR A 93 -24.72 -12.26 -1.81
N LYS A 94 -24.91 -10.97 -1.74
CA LYS A 94 -26.07 -10.31 -1.13
C LYS A 94 -26.57 -9.28 -2.13
N THR A 95 -27.76 -9.47 -2.65
CA THR A 95 -28.33 -8.54 -3.60
C THR A 95 -29.20 -7.53 -2.87
N TYR A 96 -28.93 -6.27 -3.12
CA TYR A 96 -29.75 -5.15 -2.66
C TYR A 96 -30.58 -4.71 -3.87
N THR A 97 -31.90 -4.90 -3.79
CA THR A 97 -32.84 -4.47 -4.84
C THR A 97 -33.27 -3.02 -4.58
N ASP A 98 -33.63 -2.35 -5.62
CA ASP A 98 -34.16 -0.98 -5.60
C ASP A 98 -33.13 0.08 -5.14
N VAL A 99 -31.84 -0.11 -5.51
CA VAL A 99 -30.76 0.83 -5.27
C VAL A 99 -30.49 1.64 -6.52
N LYS A 100 -30.51 2.96 -6.45
CA LYS A 100 -30.08 3.84 -7.56
C LYS A 100 -28.86 4.66 -7.15
N LEU A 101 -27.81 4.52 -7.97
CA LEU A 101 -26.56 5.24 -7.81
C LEU A 101 -26.37 6.19 -9.00
N LYS A 102 -25.97 7.42 -8.72
CA LYS A 102 -25.63 8.38 -9.77
C LYS A 102 -24.18 8.28 -10.16
N LYS A 103 -23.89 8.34 -11.45
CA LYS A 103 -22.52 8.55 -11.91
C LYS A 103 -22.03 9.94 -11.51
N ILE A 104 -20.79 10.01 -11.07
CA ILE A 104 -20.08 11.26 -10.85
C ILE A 104 -19.83 11.95 -12.19
N ASP A 105 -19.66 11.15 -13.26
CA ASP A 105 -19.31 11.61 -14.59
C ASP A 105 -19.95 10.66 -15.62
N ASP A 106 -20.84 11.16 -16.46
CA ASP A 106 -21.59 10.35 -17.44
C ASP A 106 -20.73 9.81 -18.57
N ASP A 107 -19.64 10.48 -18.90
CA ASP A 107 -18.72 10.07 -19.95
C ASP A 107 -17.86 8.87 -19.56
N ILE A 108 -17.89 8.47 -18.30
CA ILE A 108 -17.04 7.41 -17.77
C ILE A 108 -17.82 6.09 -17.64
N LEU A 109 -17.36 5.07 -18.36
CA LEU A 109 -17.94 3.73 -18.32
C LEU A 109 -17.64 3.02 -17.01
N THR A 110 -18.61 2.31 -16.48
CA THR A 110 -18.47 1.40 -15.35
C THR A 110 -18.40 -0.05 -15.83
N THR A 111 -17.90 -0.92 -14.99
CA THR A 111 -17.85 -2.36 -15.28
C THR A 111 -18.95 -3.10 -14.54
N ASP A 112 -19.36 -4.23 -15.09
CA ASP A 112 -20.42 -5.12 -14.61
C ASP A 112 -19.87 -6.41 -13.95
N GLN A 113 -18.62 -6.40 -13.53
CA GLN A 113 -17.95 -7.59 -12.98
C GLN A 113 -17.43 -7.34 -11.58
N HIS A 114 -17.75 -8.25 -10.66
CA HIS A 114 -17.20 -8.24 -9.29
C HIS A 114 -15.68 -8.41 -9.24
N LEU A 115 -15.12 -9.08 -10.23
CA LEU A 115 -13.71 -9.43 -10.24
C LEU A 115 -13.11 -9.06 -11.58
N MET A 116 -12.06 -8.28 -11.54
CA MET A 116 -11.32 -7.89 -12.72
C MET A 116 -9.84 -8.05 -12.49
N ILE A 117 -9.13 -8.43 -13.54
CA ILE A 117 -7.68 -8.42 -13.56
C ILE A 117 -7.21 -7.70 -14.81
N SER A 118 -6.22 -6.85 -14.66
CA SER A 118 -5.61 -6.20 -15.79
C SER A 118 -4.74 -7.19 -16.58
N ASN A 119 -4.46 -6.84 -17.86
CA ASN A 119 -3.33 -7.47 -18.53
C ASN A 119 -2.07 -7.26 -17.67
N PRO A 120 -1.15 -8.23 -17.65
CA PRO A 120 0.12 -8.05 -17.01
C PRO A 120 0.89 -6.87 -17.59
N PHE A 121 1.60 -6.16 -16.72
CA PHE A 121 2.50 -5.07 -17.06
C PHE A 121 3.82 -5.24 -16.32
N VAL A 122 4.87 -4.68 -16.89
CA VAL A 122 6.20 -4.75 -16.28
C VAL A 122 6.46 -3.47 -15.50
N MET A 123 6.92 -3.61 -14.28
CA MET A 123 7.36 -2.48 -13.45
C MET A 123 8.68 -2.84 -12.77
N ARG A 124 9.78 -2.25 -13.22
CA ARG A 124 11.14 -2.54 -12.78
C ARG A 124 11.40 -4.03 -12.62
N ASN A 125 11.32 -4.77 -13.71
CA ASN A 125 11.60 -6.21 -13.75
C ASN A 125 10.64 -7.08 -12.90
N ASN A 126 9.50 -6.56 -12.49
CA ASN A 126 8.44 -7.34 -11.89
C ASN A 126 7.26 -7.37 -12.85
N LEU A 127 6.83 -8.56 -13.21
CA LEU A 127 5.60 -8.73 -13.97
C LEU A 127 4.43 -8.70 -12.97
N LEU A 128 3.58 -7.72 -13.10
CA LEU A 128 2.48 -7.46 -12.19
C LEU A 128 1.16 -7.42 -12.94
N ALA A 129 0.08 -7.71 -12.25
CA ALA A 129 -1.29 -7.45 -12.71
C ALA A 129 -2.07 -6.76 -11.59
N SER A 130 -2.99 -5.88 -11.96
CA SER A 130 -3.88 -5.21 -11.02
C SER A 130 -5.13 -6.06 -10.85
N LEU A 131 -5.32 -6.63 -9.67
CA LEU A 131 -6.53 -7.33 -9.27
C LEU A 131 -7.48 -6.36 -8.59
N SER A 132 -8.66 -6.20 -9.14
CA SER A 132 -9.69 -5.34 -8.60
C SER A 132 -10.91 -6.16 -8.24
N VAL A 133 -11.35 -6.01 -7.01
CA VAL A 133 -12.61 -6.57 -6.51
C VAL A 133 -13.57 -5.41 -6.34
N GLN A 134 -14.67 -5.47 -7.05
CA GLN A 134 -15.80 -4.60 -6.85
C GLN A 134 -16.83 -5.35 -6.00
N PRO A 135 -16.83 -5.14 -4.70
CA PRO A 135 -17.78 -5.85 -3.83
C PRO A 135 -19.21 -5.59 -4.22
N PHE A 136 -19.46 -4.41 -4.78
CA PHE A 136 -20.80 -3.96 -5.13
C PHE A 136 -20.87 -3.65 -6.61
N LEU A 137 -21.69 -4.44 -7.34
CA LEU A 137 -22.03 -4.18 -8.74
C LEU A 137 -23.40 -3.56 -8.79
N TYR A 138 -23.50 -2.46 -9.48
CA TYR A 138 -24.75 -1.77 -9.70
C TYR A 138 -25.28 -2.06 -11.09
N ASP A 139 -26.49 -2.59 -11.15
CA ASP A 139 -27.25 -2.74 -12.39
C ASP A 139 -28.26 -1.59 -12.52
N PRO A 140 -28.02 -0.64 -13.43
CA PRO A 140 -28.92 0.50 -13.62
C PRO A 140 -30.24 0.11 -14.28
N VAL A 141 -30.32 -1.05 -14.96
CA VAL A 141 -31.55 -1.51 -15.61
C VAL A 141 -32.54 -2.09 -14.60
N ASP A 142 -31.99 -2.95 -13.72
CA ASP A 142 -32.81 -3.63 -12.71
C ASP A 142 -32.77 -2.88 -11.35
N SER A 143 -32.04 -1.77 -11.26
CA SER A 143 -31.87 -0.98 -10.04
C SER A 143 -31.39 -1.83 -8.86
N GLN A 144 -30.42 -2.70 -9.11
CA GLN A 144 -29.91 -3.63 -8.13
C GLN A 144 -28.42 -3.40 -7.86
N VAL A 145 -28.04 -3.49 -6.58
CA VAL A 145 -26.64 -3.69 -6.21
C VAL A 145 -26.44 -5.15 -5.85
N ASN A 146 -25.64 -5.82 -6.61
CA ASN A 146 -25.18 -7.16 -6.27
C ASN A 146 -23.90 -7.06 -5.47
N ALA A 147 -23.96 -7.43 -4.20
CA ALA A 147 -22.84 -7.37 -3.28
C ALA A 147 -22.18 -8.74 -3.13
N LEU A 148 -20.90 -8.81 -3.44
CA LEU A 148 -20.05 -9.94 -3.09
C LEU A 148 -19.65 -9.79 -1.64
N VAL A 149 -20.18 -10.64 -0.74
CA VAL A 149 -19.92 -10.58 0.70
C VAL A 149 -18.66 -11.33 1.06
N GLN A 150 -18.51 -12.52 0.51
CA GLN A 150 -17.36 -13.37 0.76
C GLN A 150 -17.06 -14.22 -0.47
N ALA A 151 -15.79 -14.45 -0.76
CA ALA A 151 -15.36 -15.37 -1.79
C ALA A 151 -13.91 -15.81 -1.55
N GLU A 152 -13.52 -16.91 -2.18
CA GLU A 152 -12.13 -17.16 -2.51
C GLU A 152 -11.87 -16.72 -3.95
N ILE A 153 -10.86 -15.90 -4.14
CA ILE A 153 -10.43 -15.46 -5.45
C ILE A 153 -9.26 -16.33 -5.87
N GLN A 154 -9.47 -17.12 -6.88
CA GLN A 154 -8.39 -17.91 -7.48
C GLN A 154 -7.79 -17.11 -8.64
N VAL A 155 -6.51 -16.78 -8.52
CA VAL A 155 -5.71 -16.21 -9.60
C VAL A 155 -4.88 -17.35 -10.19
N SER A 156 -5.13 -17.72 -11.42
CA SER A 156 -4.42 -18.78 -12.14
C SER A 156 -3.44 -18.16 -13.14
N PHE A 157 -2.21 -18.64 -13.17
CA PHE A 157 -1.19 -18.17 -14.11
C PHE A 157 -1.15 -19.09 -15.33
N VAL A 158 -1.48 -18.54 -16.49
CA VAL A 158 -1.54 -19.26 -17.75
C VAL A 158 -0.34 -18.85 -18.61
N PRO A 159 0.40 -19.80 -19.22
CA PRO A 159 1.53 -19.46 -20.07
C PRO A 159 1.17 -18.48 -21.20
N ASP A 160 1.96 -17.42 -21.33
CA ASP A 160 1.82 -16.40 -22.36
C ASP A 160 3.19 -15.77 -22.62
N LEU A 161 3.75 -16.03 -23.80
CA LEU A 161 5.11 -15.64 -24.16
C LEU A 161 5.28 -14.16 -24.51
N ASP A 162 4.18 -13.42 -24.61
CA ASP A 162 4.21 -11.96 -24.84
C ASP A 162 4.68 -11.19 -23.61
N TYR A 163 4.60 -11.81 -22.43
CA TYR A 163 4.98 -11.20 -21.15
C TYR A 163 6.32 -11.74 -20.64
N LYS A 164 7.39 -11.06 -20.99
CA LYS A 164 8.75 -11.41 -20.61
C LYS A 164 9.44 -10.29 -19.85
N ILE A 165 10.09 -10.63 -18.73
CA ILE A 165 10.88 -9.70 -17.93
C ILE A 165 12.39 -9.81 -18.21
N ASN A 166 13.13 -8.72 -17.95
CA ASN A 166 14.59 -8.70 -18.00
C ASN A 166 15.15 -9.07 -16.62
N SER A 167 15.49 -10.33 -16.40
CA SER A 167 15.88 -10.90 -15.11
C SER A 167 17.20 -10.39 -14.52
N SER A 168 17.87 -9.42 -15.12
CA SER A 168 19.18 -8.93 -14.67
C SER A 168 19.14 -7.67 -13.78
N LEU A 169 17.98 -7.03 -13.64
CA LEU A 169 17.84 -5.79 -12.90
C LEU A 169 17.82 -6.03 -11.38
N LYS A 170 18.70 -5.36 -10.64
CA LYS A 170 18.68 -5.34 -9.16
C LYS A 170 17.76 -4.25 -8.66
N LEU A 171 17.01 -4.53 -7.60
CA LEU A 171 16.12 -3.59 -6.92
C LEU A 171 16.78 -3.04 -5.65
N SER A 172 16.47 -1.79 -5.30
CA SER A 172 16.85 -1.25 -4.00
C SER A 172 15.97 -1.85 -2.89
N PRO A 173 16.46 -1.88 -1.62
CA PRO A 173 15.63 -2.28 -0.49
C PRO A 173 14.37 -1.45 -0.33
N GLU A 174 14.43 -0.15 -0.62
CA GLU A 174 13.26 0.74 -0.59
C GLU A 174 12.21 0.34 -1.63
N TYR A 175 12.63 -0.05 -2.82
CA TYR A 175 11.71 -0.49 -3.87
C TYR A 175 11.08 -1.84 -3.52
N LYS A 176 11.88 -2.77 -2.96
CA LYS A 176 11.38 -4.06 -2.46
C LYS A 176 10.39 -3.89 -1.30
N ASP A 177 10.66 -2.98 -0.38
CA ASP A 177 9.75 -2.63 0.71
C ASP A 177 8.41 -2.13 0.16
N TRP A 178 8.43 -1.26 -0.86
CA TRP A 178 7.21 -0.83 -1.53
C TRP A 178 6.46 -1.99 -2.19
N LEU A 179 7.14 -2.87 -2.93
CA LEU A 179 6.50 -4.04 -3.54
C LEU A 179 5.87 -4.95 -2.48
N SER A 180 6.56 -5.19 -1.36
CA SER A 180 6.05 -6.04 -0.28
C SER A 180 4.78 -5.50 0.38
N LYS A 181 4.56 -4.19 0.31
CA LYS A 181 3.38 -3.51 0.86
C LYS A 181 2.23 -3.39 -0.13
N SER A 182 2.54 -3.36 -1.43
CA SER A 182 1.57 -3.08 -2.49
C SER A 182 1.17 -4.31 -3.31
N VAL A 183 1.94 -5.41 -3.23
CA VAL A 183 1.71 -6.65 -3.99
C VAL A 183 1.42 -7.79 -3.02
N ILE A 184 0.18 -8.30 -3.05
CA ILE A 184 -0.32 -9.24 -2.02
C ILE A 184 0.45 -10.57 -1.98
N ASN A 185 0.96 -11.04 -3.09
CA ASN A 185 1.71 -12.28 -3.23
C ASN A 185 3.20 -12.03 -3.52
N TYR A 186 3.72 -10.84 -3.18
CA TYR A 186 5.10 -10.49 -3.47
C TYR A 186 6.10 -11.48 -2.88
N GLN A 187 6.98 -11.94 -3.73
CA GLN A 187 8.15 -12.72 -3.35
C GLN A 187 9.38 -12.10 -3.99
N ASP A 188 10.38 -11.79 -3.17
CA ASP A 188 11.67 -11.34 -3.69
C ASP A 188 12.38 -12.49 -4.39
N ASN A 189 12.19 -12.57 -5.69
CA ASN A 189 12.82 -13.54 -6.55
C ASN A 189 14.21 -13.08 -7.05
N SER A 190 14.70 -11.91 -6.59
CA SER A 190 15.96 -11.37 -7.08
C SER A 190 17.15 -12.18 -6.56
N ARG A 191 17.74 -12.97 -7.46
CA ARG A 191 18.98 -13.71 -7.22
C ARG A 191 20.23 -12.83 -7.14
N LEU A 192 20.08 -11.54 -7.42
CA LEU A 192 21.19 -10.63 -7.74
C LEU A 192 21.64 -9.79 -6.53
N GLY A 193 21.06 -9.98 -5.35
CA GLY A 193 21.28 -9.11 -4.20
C GLY A 193 20.63 -7.72 -4.38
N ASN A 194 20.87 -6.81 -3.43
CA ASN A 194 20.32 -5.47 -3.47
C ASN A 194 21.16 -4.54 -4.37
N ALA A 195 20.49 -3.60 -5.05
CA ALA A 195 21.11 -2.41 -5.59
C ALA A 195 21.08 -1.30 -4.56
N ASN A 196 22.04 -0.38 -4.58
CA ASN A 196 21.86 0.90 -3.92
C ASN A 196 20.81 1.71 -4.69
N GLY A 197 19.91 2.38 -4.00
CA GLY A 197 18.97 3.28 -4.63
C GLY A 197 19.70 4.39 -5.41
N SER A 198 19.20 4.76 -6.59
CA SER A 198 19.89 5.67 -7.49
C SER A 198 19.04 6.83 -7.95
N ILE A 199 19.65 8.00 -8.08
CA ILE A 199 19.05 9.24 -8.58
C ILE A 199 19.78 9.70 -9.82
N LEU A 200 19.07 9.86 -10.93
CA LEU A 200 19.54 10.51 -12.14
C LEU A 200 19.02 11.96 -12.19
N ILE A 201 19.92 12.91 -12.14
CA ILE A 201 19.61 14.35 -12.27
C ILE A 201 19.92 14.78 -13.70
N ILE A 202 18.92 15.28 -14.43
CA ILE A 202 19.09 15.83 -15.79
C ILE A 202 18.86 17.34 -15.73
N TYR A 203 19.87 18.12 -16.19
CA TYR A 203 19.84 19.57 -16.08
C TYR A 203 20.35 20.25 -17.35
N ASN A 204 19.99 21.54 -17.50
CA ASN A 204 20.56 22.38 -18.57
C ASN A 204 21.78 23.15 -18.04
N GLN A 205 22.93 22.92 -18.61
CA GLN A 205 24.21 23.51 -18.14
C GLN A 205 24.20 25.04 -18.06
N THR A 206 23.50 25.73 -18.97
CA THR A 206 23.43 27.19 -19.01
C THR A 206 22.45 27.73 -17.98
N ALA A 207 21.25 27.16 -17.86
CA ALA A 207 20.21 27.62 -16.94
C ALA A 207 20.49 27.20 -15.49
N SER A 208 21.07 26.02 -15.29
CA SER A 208 21.37 25.44 -13.99
C SER A 208 22.82 24.94 -13.96
N PRO A 209 23.80 25.82 -13.72
CA PRO A 209 25.21 25.41 -13.63
C PRO A 209 25.40 24.31 -12.56
N LEU A 210 26.34 23.40 -12.83
CA LEU A 210 26.63 22.27 -11.91
C LEU A 210 26.93 22.74 -10.50
N SER A 211 27.64 23.89 -10.36
CA SER A 211 27.95 24.47 -9.06
C SER A 211 26.72 24.85 -8.23
N THR A 212 25.59 25.17 -8.88
CA THR A 212 24.32 25.47 -8.19
C THR A 212 23.64 24.20 -7.65
N ILE A 213 23.75 23.08 -8.38
CA ILE A 213 23.10 21.82 -8.01
C ILE A 213 24.02 20.91 -7.19
N GLN A 214 25.32 21.18 -7.15
CA GLN A 214 26.31 20.37 -6.43
C GLN A 214 25.96 20.13 -4.95
N PRO A 215 25.47 21.12 -4.17
CA PRO A 215 25.07 20.88 -2.78
C PRO A 215 23.96 19.83 -2.63
N LEU A 216 23.04 19.75 -3.61
CA LEU A 216 22.01 18.70 -3.63
C LEU A 216 22.61 17.34 -3.95
N ILE A 217 23.50 17.26 -4.93
CA ILE A 217 24.21 16.03 -5.31
C ILE A 217 24.97 15.49 -4.11
N ASP A 218 25.80 16.31 -3.47
CA ASP A 218 26.63 15.93 -2.32
C ASP A 218 25.76 15.46 -1.15
N TRP A 219 24.64 16.14 -0.90
CA TRP A 219 23.74 15.76 0.18
C TRP A 219 23.03 14.41 -0.08
N LYS A 220 22.49 14.22 -1.28
CA LYS A 220 21.85 12.93 -1.65
C LYS A 220 22.86 11.79 -1.62
N HIS A 221 24.08 12.04 -2.05
CA HIS A 221 25.15 11.04 -2.00
C HIS A 221 25.51 10.68 -0.54
N GLN A 222 25.62 11.67 0.32
CA GLN A 222 25.86 11.47 1.76
C GLN A 222 24.71 10.69 2.44
N MET A 223 23.48 10.77 1.93
CA MET A 223 22.35 9.95 2.39
C MET A 223 22.39 8.49 1.87
N GLY A 224 23.40 8.12 1.09
CA GLY A 224 23.57 6.77 0.55
C GLY A 224 22.89 6.53 -0.80
N TRP A 225 22.57 7.58 -1.55
CA TRP A 225 22.08 7.46 -2.93
C TRP A 225 23.26 7.42 -3.91
N VAL A 226 23.17 6.56 -4.92
CA VAL A 226 24.05 6.67 -6.10
C VAL A 226 23.53 7.79 -6.97
N VAL A 227 24.22 8.94 -7.01
CA VAL A 227 23.76 10.14 -7.69
C VAL A 227 24.55 10.35 -8.98
N ASN A 228 23.85 10.38 -10.11
CA ASN A 228 24.41 10.72 -11.41
C ASN A 228 23.77 12.00 -11.93
N ALA A 229 24.57 13.05 -12.12
CA ALA A 229 24.09 14.32 -12.67
C ALA A 229 24.64 14.52 -14.08
N VAL A 230 23.76 14.74 -15.05
CA VAL A 230 24.13 14.85 -16.47
C VAL A 230 23.41 16.05 -17.10
N SER A 231 24.18 16.80 -17.89
CA SER A 231 23.61 17.96 -18.58
C SER A 231 23.01 17.58 -19.94
N THR A 232 22.14 18.45 -20.47
CA THR A 232 21.57 18.31 -21.82
C THR A 232 22.61 18.40 -22.94
N THR A 233 23.83 18.84 -22.66
CA THR A 233 24.94 18.74 -23.60
C THR A 233 25.41 17.31 -23.81
N THR A 234 25.24 16.46 -22.82
CA THR A 234 25.58 15.03 -22.86
C THR A 234 24.38 14.19 -23.29
N THR A 235 23.19 14.40 -22.69
CA THR A 235 22.00 13.61 -23.04
C THR A 235 21.44 13.96 -24.41
N GLY A 236 21.73 15.15 -24.92
CA GLY A 236 21.00 15.80 -26.01
C GLY A 236 19.84 16.65 -25.50
N SER A 237 19.30 17.53 -26.33
CA SER A 237 18.33 18.57 -25.98
C SER A 237 16.90 18.29 -26.51
N THR A 238 16.63 17.09 -26.99
CA THR A 238 15.28 16.66 -27.39
C THR A 238 14.72 15.60 -26.46
N THR A 239 13.41 15.46 -26.41
CA THR A 239 12.75 14.42 -25.61
C THR A 239 13.25 13.03 -25.98
N ALA A 240 13.41 12.74 -27.29
CA ALA A 240 13.89 11.44 -27.76
C ALA A 240 15.33 11.15 -27.31
N LEU A 241 16.24 12.11 -27.38
CA LEU A 241 17.63 11.93 -26.99
C LEU A 241 17.76 11.72 -25.48
N ILE A 242 17.04 12.51 -24.68
CA ILE A 242 17.00 12.38 -23.22
C ILE A 242 16.41 10.98 -22.86
N LYS A 243 15.30 10.59 -23.49
CA LYS A 243 14.69 9.27 -23.29
C LYS A 243 15.67 8.14 -23.60
N ASN A 244 16.37 8.23 -24.71
CA ASN A 244 17.37 7.23 -25.11
C ASN A 244 18.54 7.17 -24.10
N TYR A 245 18.95 8.29 -23.54
CA TYR A 245 19.97 8.32 -22.50
C TYR A 245 19.49 7.62 -21.23
N ILE A 246 18.27 7.94 -20.76
CA ILE A 246 17.65 7.30 -19.59
C ILE A 246 17.50 5.79 -19.82
N GLN A 247 17.03 5.39 -21.02
CA GLN A 247 16.86 3.98 -21.38
C GLN A 247 18.19 3.23 -21.36
N ASN A 248 19.25 3.84 -21.91
CA ASN A 248 20.58 3.25 -21.86
C ASN A 248 21.09 3.12 -20.43
N ALA A 249 20.90 4.15 -19.61
CA ALA A 249 21.28 4.13 -18.20
C ALA A 249 20.53 3.00 -17.44
N TYR A 250 19.22 2.87 -17.69
CA TYR A 250 18.40 1.81 -17.12
C TYR A 250 18.89 0.40 -17.50
N ASN A 251 19.26 0.21 -18.75
CA ASN A 251 19.65 -1.10 -19.26
C ASN A 251 21.08 -1.50 -18.92
N THR A 252 21.97 -0.54 -18.65
CA THR A 252 23.43 -0.83 -18.63
C THR A 252 24.13 -0.47 -17.32
N TRP A 253 23.56 0.40 -16.48
CA TRP A 253 24.22 0.79 -15.24
C TRP A 253 24.09 -0.29 -14.16
N ALA A 254 25.10 -0.39 -13.32
CA ALA A 254 25.08 -1.31 -12.17
C ALA A 254 23.98 -0.98 -11.16
N ASN A 255 23.67 0.32 -11.04
CA ASN A 255 22.55 0.85 -10.27
C ASN A 255 21.66 1.68 -11.21
N PRO A 256 20.69 1.06 -11.89
CA PRO A 256 19.81 1.73 -12.84
C PRO A 256 18.97 2.84 -12.17
N PRO A 257 18.65 3.94 -12.87
CA PRO A 257 17.89 5.03 -12.32
C PRO A 257 16.58 4.57 -11.70
N GLU A 258 16.39 4.83 -10.41
CA GLU A 258 15.15 4.60 -9.68
C GLU A 258 14.36 5.90 -9.54
N TYR A 259 15.08 6.99 -9.29
CA TYR A 259 14.53 8.34 -9.25
C TYR A 259 15.15 9.18 -10.37
N ILE A 260 14.30 9.97 -11.04
CA ILE A 260 14.71 10.89 -12.09
C ILE A 260 14.29 12.30 -11.66
N LEU A 261 15.25 13.19 -11.51
CA LEU A 261 15.01 14.60 -11.18
C LEU A 261 15.37 15.47 -12.38
N ILE A 262 14.38 16.10 -12.98
CA ILE A 262 14.57 17.07 -14.06
C ILE A 262 14.75 18.47 -13.46
N ILE A 263 15.87 19.12 -13.75
CA ILE A 263 16.14 20.49 -13.30
C ILE A 263 16.15 21.43 -14.49
N GLY A 264 15.05 22.16 -14.68
CA GLY A 264 14.91 23.11 -15.78
C GLY A 264 13.47 23.35 -16.22
N ARG A 265 13.25 24.45 -16.93
CA ARG A 265 11.97 24.76 -17.57
C ARG A 265 11.73 23.80 -18.73
N ALA A 266 10.47 23.58 -19.07
CA ALA A 266 10.07 22.74 -20.20
C ALA A 266 10.10 23.50 -21.53
N THR A 267 9.82 24.80 -21.49
CA THR A 267 9.65 25.67 -22.63
C THR A 267 10.52 26.92 -22.50
N SER A 268 10.90 27.50 -23.57
CA SER A 268 11.81 28.70 -23.77
C SER A 268 13.24 28.31 -24.17
N THR A 269 14.21 29.18 -23.98
CA THR A 269 15.65 28.90 -24.21
C THR A 269 16.28 28.23 -23.01
N ASN A 270 17.29 27.41 -23.23
CA ASN A 270 18.05 26.71 -22.18
C ASN A 270 17.14 25.84 -21.30
N THR A 271 16.37 24.98 -21.94
CA THR A 271 15.36 24.10 -21.28
C THR A 271 15.84 22.67 -21.17
N VAL A 272 15.13 21.90 -20.33
CA VAL A 272 15.05 20.44 -20.43
C VAL A 272 13.63 20.14 -20.93
N PRO A 273 13.49 19.67 -22.17
CA PRO A 273 12.19 19.52 -22.81
C PRO A 273 11.30 18.50 -22.07
N THR A 274 10.00 18.56 -22.34
CA THR A 274 9.00 17.65 -21.84
C THR A 274 8.14 17.12 -22.99
N TYR A 275 7.40 16.05 -22.79
CA TYR A 275 6.43 15.57 -23.77
C TYR A 275 5.18 16.43 -23.75
N SER A 276 4.64 16.69 -24.94
CA SER A 276 3.34 17.32 -25.14
C SER A 276 2.53 16.43 -26.09
N GLU A 277 1.44 15.90 -25.61
CA GLU A 277 0.59 14.95 -26.33
C GLU A 277 -0.84 15.46 -26.35
N TYR A 278 -1.56 15.06 -27.35
CA TYR A 278 -2.98 15.35 -27.47
C TYR A 278 -3.75 14.04 -27.32
N TYR A 279 -4.56 14.00 -26.28
CA TYR A 279 -5.62 13.03 -26.10
C TYR A 279 -6.94 13.74 -26.38
N ASN A 280 -7.83 13.95 -25.42
CA ASN A 280 -8.95 14.88 -25.59
C ASN A 280 -8.50 16.34 -25.38
N TYR A 281 -7.39 16.54 -24.65
CA TYR A 281 -6.76 17.81 -24.36
C TYR A 281 -5.26 17.71 -24.57
N THR A 282 -4.62 18.86 -24.80
CA THR A 282 -3.14 18.90 -24.82
C THR A 282 -2.61 18.71 -23.41
N THR A 283 -1.92 17.59 -23.20
CA THR A 283 -1.29 17.22 -21.93
C THR A 283 0.20 17.46 -22.00
N VAL A 284 0.77 17.94 -20.90
CA VAL A 284 2.21 18.16 -20.76
C VAL A 284 2.71 17.36 -19.57
N GLY A 285 3.78 16.58 -19.75
CA GLY A 285 4.32 15.80 -18.66
C GLY A 285 5.62 15.08 -18.97
N ASP A 286 6.33 14.71 -17.91
CA ASP A 286 7.60 14.01 -17.98
C ASP A 286 7.44 12.48 -17.88
N TYR A 287 6.22 12.01 -17.73
CA TYR A 287 5.87 10.61 -17.55
C TYR A 287 6.52 9.66 -18.57
N LYS A 288 6.53 10.01 -19.87
CA LYS A 288 7.11 9.14 -20.91
C LYS A 288 8.62 8.88 -20.76
N TYR A 289 9.32 9.69 -19.98
CA TYR A 289 10.72 9.41 -19.65
C TYR A 289 10.89 8.15 -18.79
N THR A 290 9.83 7.73 -18.10
CA THR A 290 9.85 6.63 -17.13
C THR A 290 9.37 5.28 -17.67
N LEU A 291 8.94 5.19 -18.94
CA LEU A 291 8.52 3.94 -19.57
C LEU A 291 9.77 3.18 -20.09
N LEU A 292 10.43 2.40 -19.24
CA LEU A 292 11.79 1.90 -19.45
C LEU A 292 11.84 0.38 -19.62
N ASP A 293 10.87 -0.34 -19.09
CA ASP A 293 10.79 -1.79 -19.15
C ASP A 293 9.42 -2.22 -19.71
N GLY A 294 9.32 -3.41 -20.31
CA GLY A 294 8.09 -3.83 -20.95
C GLY A 294 7.74 -3.03 -22.21
N ASN A 295 6.54 -3.28 -22.72
CA ASN A 295 5.95 -2.52 -23.84
C ASN A 295 4.55 -2.03 -23.40
N ASP A 296 4.49 -1.49 -22.20
CA ASP A 296 3.28 -1.00 -21.58
C ASP A 296 3.38 0.49 -21.26
N ILE A 297 2.41 1.00 -20.52
CA ILE A 297 2.31 2.42 -20.16
C ILE A 297 2.59 2.69 -18.69
N ILE A 298 3.11 1.71 -17.97
CA ILE A 298 3.37 1.84 -16.53
C ILE A 298 4.77 2.41 -16.30
N PRO A 299 4.93 3.37 -15.41
CA PRO A 299 6.23 3.97 -15.16
C PRO A 299 7.15 3.04 -14.35
N ASP A 300 8.41 2.90 -14.78
CA ASP A 300 9.46 2.09 -14.14
C ASP A 300 10.38 2.88 -13.23
N ALA A 301 10.25 4.19 -13.19
CA ALA A 301 11.03 5.07 -12.35
C ALA A 301 10.17 6.21 -11.82
N TYR A 302 10.53 6.71 -10.64
CA TYR A 302 9.89 7.88 -10.05
C TYR A 302 10.46 9.15 -10.68
N ILE A 303 9.61 10.08 -11.09
CA ILE A 303 10.05 11.32 -11.75
C ILE A 303 9.44 12.56 -11.11
N GLY A 304 10.25 13.62 -11.05
CA GLY A 304 9.81 14.95 -10.66
C GLY A 304 10.63 16.04 -11.34
N ARG A 305 10.13 17.27 -11.29
CA ARG A 305 10.75 18.41 -11.96
C ARG A 305 10.86 19.62 -11.05
N LEU A 306 12.03 20.27 -11.05
CA LEU A 306 12.23 21.60 -10.50
C LEU A 306 12.23 22.63 -11.62
N THR A 307 11.15 23.43 -11.72
CA THR A 307 11.04 24.53 -12.66
C THR A 307 11.42 25.83 -11.99
N PHE A 308 12.16 26.72 -12.66
CA PHE A 308 12.62 28.00 -12.12
C PHE A 308 12.82 29.03 -13.23
N ALA A 309 12.79 30.30 -12.88
CA ALA A 309 13.06 31.39 -13.80
C ALA A 309 14.44 32.03 -13.56
N SER A 310 15.04 31.83 -12.39
CA SER A 310 16.38 32.34 -12.05
C SER A 310 17.16 31.32 -11.22
N THR A 311 18.48 31.45 -11.22
CA THR A 311 19.38 30.63 -10.39
C THR A 311 19.08 30.81 -8.89
N ASP A 312 18.65 31.98 -8.45
CA ASP A 312 18.25 32.23 -7.06
C ASP A 312 17.04 31.39 -6.65
N GLN A 313 16.03 31.28 -7.54
CA GLN A 313 14.88 30.39 -7.30
C GLN A 313 15.29 28.91 -7.22
N LEU A 314 16.20 28.47 -8.10
CA LEU A 314 16.73 27.11 -8.04
C LEU A 314 17.48 26.87 -6.73
N THR A 315 18.35 27.78 -6.33
CA THR A 315 19.08 27.73 -5.07
C THR A 315 18.11 27.71 -3.88
N SER A 316 17.03 28.51 -3.92
CA SER A 316 15.96 28.49 -2.91
C SER A 316 15.32 27.11 -2.78
N MET A 317 14.97 26.47 -3.91
CA MET A 317 14.40 25.13 -3.90
C MET A 317 15.36 24.06 -3.35
N ILE A 318 16.63 24.10 -3.77
CA ILE A 318 17.67 23.21 -3.26
C ILE A 318 17.86 23.40 -1.76
N ASN A 319 17.91 24.63 -1.27
CA ASN A 319 18.02 24.94 0.15
C ASN A 319 16.81 24.38 0.94
N LYS A 320 15.59 24.50 0.39
CA LYS A 320 14.38 23.89 0.99
C LYS A 320 14.53 22.37 1.12
N ILE A 321 14.97 21.70 0.05
CA ILE A 321 15.14 20.23 0.04
C ILE A 321 16.13 19.81 1.11
N ILE A 322 17.32 20.40 1.11
CA ILE A 322 18.40 20.06 2.06
C ILE A 322 17.97 20.36 3.50
N ALA A 323 17.34 21.52 3.73
CA ALA A 323 16.84 21.89 5.06
C ALA A 323 15.77 20.93 5.56
N TYR A 324 14.84 20.53 4.67
CA TYR A 324 13.76 19.62 4.97
C TYR A 324 14.27 18.23 5.36
N GLU A 325 15.16 17.63 4.58
CA GLU A 325 15.72 16.31 4.82
C GLU A 325 16.68 16.26 6.04
N LYS A 326 17.43 17.36 6.24
CA LYS A 326 18.30 17.49 7.43
C LYS A 326 17.54 17.87 8.69
N LYS A 327 16.30 18.31 8.59
CA LYS A 327 15.55 19.02 9.64
C LYS A 327 16.36 20.19 10.23
N GLN A 328 17.14 20.87 9.40
CA GLN A 328 18.01 21.99 9.79
C GLN A 328 17.46 23.31 9.24
N GLY A 329 17.31 24.32 10.11
CA GLY A 329 16.70 25.60 9.72
C GLY A 329 15.17 25.53 9.55
N LEU A 330 14.55 24.40 9.90
CA LEU A 330 13.11 24.30 10.01
C LEU A 330 12.64 24.81 11.38
N ILE A 331 11.47 25.43 11.40
CA ILE A 331 10.87 25.90 12.65
C ILE A 331 10.41 24.69 13.45
N SER A 332 10.89 24.56 14.69
CA SER A 332 10.44 23.54 15.61
C SER A 332 9.07 23.91 16.16
N SER A 333 8.01 23.34 15.59
CA SER A 333 6.64 23.51 16.04
C SER A 333 5.79 22.33 15.61
N ASN A 334 4.52 22.30 15.99
CA ASN A 334 3.60 21.21 15.66
C ASN A 334 3.18 21.11 14.19
N TRP A 335 3.76 21.94 13.30
CA TRP A 335 3.38 21.98 11.91
C TRP A 335 3.59 20.65 11.15
N PHE A 336 4.51 19.80 11.62
CA PHE A 336 4.72 18.45 11.07
C PHE A 336 3.50 17.54 11.23
N SER A 337 2.67 17.78 12.25
CA SER A 337 1.40 17.08 12.50
C SER A 337 0.19 17.96 12.17
N SER A 338 0.37 19.02 11.40
CA SER A 338 -0.71 19.91 10.97
C SER A 338 -0.96 19.76 9.48
N SER A 339 -2.22 19.77 9.06
CA SER A 339 -2.64 19.59 7.67
C SER A 339 -3.72 20.61 7.30
N LEU A 340 -3.73 21.04 6.04
CA LEU A 340 -4.80 21.81 5.44
C LEU A 340 -5.58 20.92 4.49
N LEU A 341 -6.85 20.75 4.74
CA LEU A 341 -7.80 20.06 3.89
C LEU A 341 -8.84 21.04 3.39
N LEU A 342 -8.96 21.13 2.06
CA LEU A 342 -9.81 22.11 1.44
C LEU A 342 -10.63 21.50 0.32
N SER A 343 -11.94 21.71 0.36
CA SER A 343 -12.88 21.38 -0.70
C SER A 343 -13.65 22.58 -1.18
N ASP A 344 -13.92 22.62 -2.48
CA ASP A 344 -14.79 23.59 -3.13
C ASP A 344 -15.78 22.81 -4.00
N GLU A 345 -17.04 22.82 -3.58
CA GLU A 345 -18.14 22.09 -4.25
C GLU A 345 -18.68 22.86 -5.45
N THR A 346 -18.32 24.14 -5.61
CA THR A 346 -18.75 24.95 -6.73
C THR A 346 -18.33 24.28 -8.03
N ASP A 347 -19.26 24.00 -8.88
CA ASP A 347 -19.10 23.37 -10.20
C ASP A 347 -18.57 21.90 -10.20
N SER A 348 -18.09 21.37 -9.08
CA SER A 348 -17.60 19.97 -8.98
C SER A 348 -18.47 19.08 -8.11
N GLY A 349 -19.40 19.70 -7.40
CA GLY A 349 -20.34 19.02 -6.54
C GLY A 349 -19.74 18.44 -5.25
N PRO A 350 -20.56 17.80 -4.41
CA PRO A 350 -20.21 17.32 -3.07
C PRO A 350 -19.16 16.17 -3.08
N SER A 351 -18.88 15.56 -4.23
CA SER A 351 -17.82 14.53 -4.35
C SER A 351 -16.43 15.04 -3.96
N CYS A 352 -16.17 16.32 -4.11
CA CYS A 352 -14.92 16.94 -3.67
C CYS A 352 -14.79 16.91 -2.15
N THR A 353 -15.86 17.25 -1.43
CA THR A 353 -15.90 17.20 0.04
C THR A 353 -15.77 15.78 0.54
N THR A 354 -16.47 14.82 -0.08
CA THR A 354 -16.33 13.40 0.26
C THR A 354 -14.92 12.90 0.17
N ASN A 355 -14.27 13.23 -0.94
CA ASN A 355 -12.89 12.80 -1.14
C ASN A 355 -11.95 13.42 -0.09
N ILE A 356 -12.15 14.68 0.26
CA ILE A 356 -11.38 15.34 1.32
C ILE A 356 -11.71 14.78 2.71
N ASP A 357 -12.95 14.39 2.99
CA ASP A 357 -13.31 13.68 4.22
C ASP A 357 -12.65 12.31 4.30
N TYR A 358 -12.61 11.56 3.18
CA TYR A 358 -11.87 10.32 3.10
C TYR A 358 -10.37 10.52 3.41
N VAL A 359 -9.74 11.54 2.85
CA VAL A 359 -8.35 11.91 3.17
C VAL A 359 -8.19 12.23 4.65
N LYS A 360 -9.13 12.98 5.24
CA LYS A 360 -9.15 13.32 6.68
C LYS A 360 -9.19 12.06 7.55
N ASP A 361 -10.08 11.13 7.21
CA ASP A 361 -10.24 9.89 7.97
C ASP A 361 -8.98 9.02 7.91
N LEU A 362 -8.33 8.89 6.75
CA LEU A 362 -7.04 8.24 6.60
C LEU A 362 -5.95 8.91 7.46
N MET A 363 -5.87 10.23 7.44
CA MET A 363 -4.90 10.98 8.26
C MET A 363 -5.10 10.74 9.75
N LEU A 364 -6.35 10.80 10.22
CA LEU A 364 -6.69 10.61 11.64
C LEU A 364 -6.49 9.17 12.09
N SER A 365 -6.73 8.19 11.23
CA SER A 365 -6.40 6.78 11.49
C SER A 365 -4.90 6.58 11.63
N TYR A 366 -4.09 7.17 10.74
CA TYR A 366 -2.63 7.08 10.80
C TYR A 366 -2.05 7.79 12.02
N ASN A 367 -2.59 8.95 12.38
CA ASN A 367 -2.18 9.74 13.54
C ASN A 367 -3.35 10.56 14.09
N SER A 368 -3.98 10.07 15.14
CA SER A 368 -5.13 10.71 15.80
C SER A 368 -4.83 12.12 16.37
N ASN A 369 -3.54 12.47 16.53
CA ASN A 369 -3.11 13.80 16.98
C ASN A 369 -2.92 14.80 15.85
N THR A 370 -3.24 14.44 14.58
CA THR A 370 -3.12 15.36 13.45
C THR A 370 -4.07 16.54 13.61
N GLN A 371 -3.52 17.76 13.54
CA GLN A 371 -4.29 19.01 13.60
C GLN A 371 -4.76 19.37 12.19
N ILE A 372 -6.05 19.31 11.95
CA ILE A 372 -6.61 19.53 10.62
C ILE A 372 -7.30 20.89 10.56
N SER A 373 -6.79 21.78 9.70
CA SER A 373 -7.51 22.96 9.24
C SER A 373 -8.40 22.53 8.08
N TYR A 374 -9.69 22.35 8.34
CA TYR A 374 -10.66 21.89 7.36
C TYR A 374 -11.51 23.07 6.88
N VAL A 375 -11.58 23.26 5.56
CA VAL A 375 -12.36 24.33 4.94
C VAL A 375 -13.18 23.78 3.79
N ASN A 376 -14.50 23.89 3.88
CA ASN A 376 -15.42 23.59 2.80
C ASN A 376 -16.15 24.90 2.43
N SER A 377 -15.61 25.62 1.47
CA SER A 377 -16.14 26.91 1.01
C SER A 377 -15.39 27.41 -0.20
N PRO A 378 -16.06 28.02 -1.19
CA PRO A 378 -15.36 28.74 -2.27
C PRO A 378 -14.59 29.99 -1.82
N SER A 379 -14.89 30.52 -0.62
CA SER A 379 -14.26 31.73 -0.06
C SER A 379 -13.20 31.38 0.98
N TYR A 380 -12.20 30.57 0.63
CA TYR A 380 -11.24 29.98 1.55
C TYR A 380 -9.84 30.64 1.58
N SER A 381 -9.61 31.69 0.80
CA SER A 381 -8.25 32.26 0.63
C SER A 381 -7.61 32.68 1.96
N SER A 382 -8.36 33.35 2.83
CA SER A 382 -7.84 33.83 4.11
C SER A 382 -7.50 32.70 5.08
N GLN A 383 -8.35 31.68 5.15
CA GLN A 383 -8.12 30.49 5.99
C GLN A 383 -6.91 29.69 5.47
N ALA A 384 -6.81 29.46 4.15
CA ALA A 384 -5.71 28.75 3.54
C ALA A 384 -4.39 29.53 3.74
N TYR A 385 -4.38 30.84 3.50
CA TYR A 385 -3.24 31.71 3.76
C TYR A 385 -2.77 31.63 5.22
N SER A 386 -3.73 31.72 6.15
CA SER A 386 -3.43 31.62 7.59
C SER A 386 -2.84 30.26 7.96
N ALA A 387 -3.46 29.17 7.53
CA ALA A 387 -3.01 27.81 7.82
C ALA A 387 -1.60 27.52 7.29
N ILE A 388 -1.32 27.90 6.02
CA ILE A 388 -0.01 27.72 5.41
C ILE A 388 1.07 28.51 6.17
N ASN A 389 0.78 29.74 6.58
CA ASN A 389 1.73 30.58 7.32
C ASN A 389 1.93 30.11 8.76
N GLN A 390 0.90 29.56 9.42
CA GLN A 390 1.05 28.91 10.71
C GLN A 390 1.90 27.64 10.59
N GLY A 391 1.83 26.98 9.45
CA GLY A 391 2.57 25.80 9.08
C GLY A 391 1.70 24.55 9.02
N VAL A 392 1.74 23.89 7.87
CA VAL A 392 1.14 22.57 7.62
C VAL A 392 2.16 21.70 6.90
N SER A 393 2.17 20.41 7.18
CA SER A 393 3.04 19.45 6.48
C SER A 393 2.40 18.98 5.18
N GLN A 394 1.07 18.89 5.16
CA GLN A 394 0.28 18.38 4.05
C GLN A 394 -0.83 19.37 3.70
N PHE A 395 -1.05 19.54 2.40
CA PHE A 395 -2.17 20.34 1.90
C PHE A 395 -2.87 19.56 0.77
N TYR A 396 -4.12 19.20 0.96
CA TYR A 396 -4.97 18.57 -0.05
C TYR A 396 -6.08 19.52 -0.46
N TYR A 397 -6.29 19.65 -1.76
CA TYR A 397 -7.35 20.44 -2.37
C TYR A 397 -8.12 19.61 -3.39
N ARG A 398 -9.44 19.68 -3.30
CA ARG A 398 -10.36 19.22 -4.37
C ARG A 398 -11.35 20.33 -4.71
N GLY A 399 -11.50 20.57 -5.99
CA GLY A 399 -12.37 21.61 -6.54
C GLY A 399 -12.29 21.64 -8.04
N HIS A 400 -13.04 22.55 -8.67
CA HIS A 400 -13.12 22.69 -10.12
C HIS A 400 -12.11 23.72 -10.64
N ASN A 401 -11.65 23.51 -11.87
CA ASN A 401 -11.01 24.44 -12.79
C ASN A 401 -9.88 25.30 -12.18
N GLY A 402 -8.90 24.66 -11.58
CA GLY A 402 -7.78 25.31 -10.96
C GLY A 402 -8.05 25.64 -9.49
N TYR A 403 -7.23 26.50 -8.94
CA TYR A 403 -7.30 26.90 -7.56
C TYR A 403 -7.95 28.30 -7.49
N SER A 404 -9.21 28.38 -7.11
CA SER A 404 -9.99 29.62 -7.20
C SER A 404 -9.92 30.53 -5.96
N GLY A 405 -9.43 30.03 -4.81
CA GLY A 405 -9.46 30.73 -3.55
C GLY A 405 -8.26 31.61 -3.22
N MET A 406 -7.06 31.25 -3.66
CA MET A 406 -5.83 32.07 -3.48
C MET A 406 -5.33 32.59 -4.81
N THR A 407 -4.99 33.85 -4.86
CA THR A 407 -4.36 34.48 -6.02
C THR A 407 -2.84 34.24 -6.01
N ASN A 408 -2.19 34.48 -7.16
CA ASN A 408 -0.73 34.48 -7.21
C ASN A 408 -0.13 35.52 -6.25
N THR A 409 -0.83 36.61 -5.98
CA THR A 409 -0.42 37.62 -4.99
C THR A 409 -0.43 37.06 -3.58
N ASP A 410 -1.48 36.31 -3.20
CA ASP A 410 -1.57 35.68 -1.89
C ASP A 410 -0.43 34.67 -1.70
N ILE A 411 -0.15 33.85 -2.72
CA ILE A 411 0.95 32.87 -2.69
C ILE A 411 2.30 33.58 -2.55
N ASN A 412 2.55 34.66 -3.30
CA ASN A 412 3.78 35.43 -3.21
C ASN A 412 3.99 36.05 -1.82
N ASN A 413 2.92 36.43 -1.15
CA ASN A 413 2.94 37.05 0.18
C ASN A 413 3.07 36.04 1.32
N LEU A 414 3.09 34.71 1.07
CA LEU A 414 3.33 33.69 2.10
C LEU A 414 4.62 34.00 2.86
N ILE A 415 4.59 33.70 4.17
CA ILE A 415 5.71 33.90 5.10
C ILE A 415 6.11 32.60 5.80
N ASN A 416 5.86 31.47 5.16
CA ASN A 416 6.01 30.13 5.72
C ASN A 416 7.45 29.57 5.65
N THR A 417 8.46 30.42 5.76
CA THR A 417 9.87 30.02 5.80
C THR A 417 10.11 28.99 6.89
N GLY A 418 10.76 27.88 6.56
CA GLY A 418 11.00 26.77 7.47
C GLY A 418 9.79 25.88 7.76
N LYS A 419 8.69 26.02 7.01
CA LYS A 419 7.45 25.24 7.11
C LYS A 419 6.93 24.97 5.70
N TYR A 420 7.43 23.94 5.05
CA TYR A 420 7.19 23.66 3.62
C TYR A 420 6.23 22.49 3.42
N PRO A 421 4.95 22.74 3.09
CA PRO A 421 3.99 21.66 2.84
C PRO A 421 4.30 20.88 1.56
N PHE A 422 3.94 19.60 1.57
CA PHE A 422 3.63 18.87 0.36
C PHE A 422 2.18 19.16 -0.03
N ILE A 423 1.95 19.45 -1.31
CA ILE A 423 0.64 19.87 -1.83
C ILE A 423 0.14 18.84 -2.85
N SER A 424 -1.01 18.26 -2.60
CA SER A 424 -1.80 17.49 -3.57
C SER A 424 -3.00 18.34 -4.01
N MET A 425 -2.92 18.86 -5.21
CA MET A 425 -3.95 19.73 -5.79
C MET A 425 -4.30 19.24 -7.19
N ILE A 426 -5.01 18.11 -7.23
CA ILE A 426 -5.36 17.44 -8.49
C ILE A 426 -6.65 18.08 -9.02
N THR A 427 -6.48 19.10 -9.83
CA THR A 427 -7.53 19.82 -10.56
C THR A 427 -6.94 20.39 -11.85
N CYS A 428 -7.82 20.80 -12.77
CA CYS A 428 -7.45 21.24 -14.11
C CYS A 428 -6.36 22.32 -14.08
N PHE A 429 -5.31 22.14 -14.87
CA PHE A 429 -4.18 23.07 -15.10
C PHE A 429 -3.34 23.44 -13.86
N SER A 430 -3.61 22.89 -12.67
CA SER A 430 -2.89 23.24 -11.44
C SER A 430 -1.38 22.96 -11.50
N GLY A 431 -0.97 21.93 -12.24
CA GLY A 431 0.42 21.52 -12.45
C GLY A 431 0.96 21.75 -13.87
N ASN A 432 0.37 22.65 -14.67
CA ASN A 432 0.80 22.91 -16.04
C ASN A 432 2.09 23.74 -16.10
N PHE A 433 3.23 23.06 -16.13
CA PHE A 433 4.55 23.69 -16.26
C PHE A 433 5.00 23.87 -17.73
N GLY A 434 4.18 23.48 -18.68
CA GLY A 434 4.44 23.65 -20.14
C GLY A 434 3.96 24.96 -20.72
N SER A 435 3.22 25.78 -19.97
CA SER A 435 2.75 27.08 -20.44
C SER A 435 3.90 28.09 -20.52
N GLN A 436 3.94 28.83 -21.62
CA GLN A 436 4.89 29.93 -21.79
C GLN A 436 4.37 31.26 -21.24
N SER A 437 3.07 31.44 -21.18
CA SER A 437 2.41 32.75 -20.91
C SER A 437 2.03 32.92 -19.44
N GLN A 438 1.78 31.85 -18.71
CA GLN A 438 1.35 31.90 -17.31
C GLN A 438 2.02 30.82 -16.48
N LEU A 439 2.38 31.16 -15.23
CA LEU A 439 2.82 30.18 -14.25
C LEU A 439 1.60 29.44 -13.71
N SER A 440 1.71 28.11 -13.65
CA SER A 440 0.73 27.30 -12.92
C SER A 440 0.81 27.56 -11.41
N ILE A 441 -0.26 27.28 -10.71
CA ILE A 441 -0.31 27.37 -9.24
C ILE A 441 0.81 26.53 -8.60
N GLY A 442 1.05 25.33 -9.13
CA GLY A 442 2.13 24.46 -8.63
C GLY A 442 3.51 25.08 -8.79
N GLU A 443 3.81 25.68 -9.96
CA GLU A 443 5.07 26.39 -10.16
C GLU A 443 5.18 27.57 -9.22
N GLN A 444 4.09 28.30 -8.98
CA GLN A 444 4.08 29.44 -8.08
C GLN A 444 4.43 29.03 -6.66
N PHE A 445 3.79 27.99 -6.10
CA PHE A 445 4.11 27.47 -4.77
C PHE A 445 5.57 26.98 -4.66
N MET A 446 6.12 26.40 -5.71
CA MET A 446 7.50 25.90 -5.70
C MET A 446 8.55 27.00 -5.76
N ARG A 447 8.27 28.10 -6.50
CA ARG A 447 9.27 29.13 -6.87
C ARG A 447 9.40 30.31 -5.90
N ILE A 448 8.41 30.52 -5.03
CA ILE A 448 8.41 31.70 -4.15
C ILE A 448 9.54 31.70 -3.13
N GLY A 449 9.95 32.90 -2.71
CA GLY A 449 11.07 33.06 -1.81
C GLY A 449 12.39 33.32 -2.57
N THR A 450 13.46 33.41 -1.82
CA THR A 450 14.83 33.64 -2.29
C THR A 450 15.76 32.56 -1.71
N SER A 451 16.98 32.50 -2.19
CA SER A 451 17.99 31.57 -1.64
C SER A 451 18.25 31.79 -0.14
N THR A 452 18.04 33.00 0.38
CA THR A 452 18.22 33.32 1.81
C THR A 452 16.93 33.26 2.63
N ILE A 453 15.76 33.43 1.98
CA ILE A 453 14.43 33.34 2.62
C ILE A 453 13.53 32.39 1.78
N PRO A 454 13.80 31.09 1.78
CA PRO A 454 12.99 30.13 1.04
C PRO A 454 11.57 30.05 1.61
N LYS A 455 10.57 29.95 0.74
CA LYS A 455 9.14 29.86 1.08
C LYS A 455 8.42 28.86 0.19
N GLY A 456 7.11 28.71 0.41
CA GLY A 456 6.22 27.91 -0.43
C GLY A 456 6.25 26.42 -0.09
N ALA A 457 6.22 25.55 -1.09
CA ALA A 457 6.07 24.11 -0.94
C ALA A 457 7.40 23.34 -1.08
N ILE A 458 7.43 22.09 -0.54
CA ILE A 458 8.53 21.15 -0.76
C ILE A 458 8.25 20.25 -1.98
N GLY A 459 7.00 20.12 -2.39
CA GLY A 459 6.55 19.37 -3.55
C GLY A 459 5.09 19.67 -3.84
N PHE A 460 4.70 19.47 -5.09
CA PHE A 460 3.36 19.75 -5.58
C PHE A 460 2.96 18.71 -6.63
N ILE A 461 1.85 18.02 -6.42
CA ILE A 461 1.24 17.14 -7.43
C ILE A 461 -0.01 17.81 -7.98
N GLY A 462 -0.09 17.93 -9.31
CA GLY A 462 -1.22 18.52 -10.01
C GLY A 462 -1.27 18.18 -11.48
N SER A 463 -2.40 18.47 -12.12
CA SER A 463 -2.65 18.14 -13.52
C SER A 463 -2.24 19.27 -14.47
N SER A 464 -1.78 18.92 -15.67
CA SER A 464 -1.38 19.88 -16.71
C SER A 464 -2.48 20.21 -17.71
N CYS A 465 -3.62 19.52 -17.68
CA CYS A 465 -4.75 19.74 -18.58
C CYS A 465 -6.08 19.68 -17.83
N GLU A 466 -7.18 19.76 -18.55
CA GLU A 466 -8.52 19.45 -18.05
C GLU A 466 -8.62 17.95 -17.73
N THR A 467 -9.27 17.63 -16.61
CA THR A 467 -9.43 16.27 -16.11
C THR A 467 -10.78 16.11 -15.44
N HIS A 468 -11.32 14.91 -15.47
CA HIS A 468 -12.61 14.58 -14.88
C HIS A 468 -12.56 14.53 -13.35
N THR A 469 -13.61 15.02 -12.71
CA THR A 469 -13.70 15.12 -11.25
C THR A 469 -13.54 13.75 -10.57
N CYS A 470 -14.21 12.69 -11.07
CA CYS A 470 -14.10 11.35 -10.46
C CYS A 470 -12.68 10.77 -10.58
N LEU A 471 -11.99 10.96 -11.71
CA LEU A 471 -10.60 10.49 -11.87
C LEU A 471 -9.66 11.23 -10.92
N ASN A 472 -9.89 12.53 -10.74
CA ASN A 472 -9.13 13.35 -9.79
C ASN A 472 -9.37 12.91 -8.35
N ASN A 473 -10.60 12.52 -7.99
CA ASN A 473 -10.94 11.99 -6.67
C ASN A 473 -10.20 10.67 -6.42
N ILE A 474 -10.20 9.75 -7.40
CA ILE A 474 -9.48 8.47 -7.33
C ILE A 474 -7.98 8.73 -7.08
N MET A 475 -7.37 9.59 -7.89
CA MET A 475 -5.93 9.89 -7.77
C MET A 475 -5.57 10.53 -6.44
N THR A 476 -6.39 11.47 -5.95
CA THR A 476 -6.20 12.10 -4.63
C THR A 476 -6.36 11.11 -3.49
N GLY A 477 -7.40 10.28 -3.54
CA GLY A 477 -7.64 9.20 -2.57
C GLY A 477 -6.51 8.18 -2.55
N ALA A 478 -5.99 7.79 -3.73
CA ALA A 478 -4.88 6.85 -3.85
C ALA A 478 -3.56 7.40 -3.27
N ILE A 479 -3.26 8.70 -3.44
CA ILE A 479 -2.13 9.35 -2.77
C ILE A 479 -2.26 9.22 -1.26
N ALA A 480 -3.40 9.61 -0.71
CA ALA A 480 -3.63 9.59 0.72
C ALA A 480 -3.59 8.16 1.27
N TYR A 481 -4.24 7.22 0.59
CA TYR A 481 -4.23 5.81 0.97
C TYR A 481 -2.81 5.24 0.99
N GLY A 482 -2.02 5.49 -0.06
CA GLY A 482 -0.64 5.05 -0.12
C GLY A 482 0.22 5.60 1.03
N LEU A 483 0.08 6.89 1.34
CA LEU A 483 0.87 7.53 2.39
C LEU A 483 0.43 7.13 3.81
N TYR A 484 -0.88 7.04 4.08
CA TYR A 484 -1.40 6.88 5.43
C TYR A 484 -1.79 5.45 5.77
N ASN A 485 -2.05 4.60 4.80
CA ASN A 485 -2.44 3.20 5.03
C ASN A 485 -1.37 2.19 4.59
N GLU A 486 -0.80 2.32 3.38
CA GLU A 486 0.22 1.40 2.87
C GLU A 486 1.65 1.74 3.38
N GLY A 487 1.82 2.89 4.05
CA GLY A 487 3.11 3.32 4.58
C GLY A 487 4.12 3.72 3.51
N LEU A 488 3.66 4.23 2.36
CA LEU A 488 4.51 4.91 1.39
C LEU A 488 5.09 6.19 2.03
N THR A 489 6.28 6.57 1.63
CA THR A 489 6.99 7.62 2.36
C THR A 489 7.39 8.81 1.51
N ASN A 490 7.57 8.65 0.20
CA ASN A 490 8.13 9.72 -0.62
C ASN A 490 7.18 10.22 -1.72
N GLN A 491 7.53 11.39 -2.26
CA GLN A 491 6.70 12.09 -3.25
C GLN A 491 6.55 11.30 -4.57
N GLY A 492 7.59 10.59 -4.98
CA GLY A 492 7.57 9.78 -6.20
C GLY A 492 6.63 8.57 -6.07
N GLN A 493 6.67 7.90 -4.92
CA GLN A 493 5.73 6.80 -4.62
C GLN A 493 4.28 7.30 -4.58
N ALA A 494 4.04 8.49 -3.98
CA ALA A 494 2.72 9.10 -3.94
C ALA A 494 2.17 9.35 -5.36
N LEU A 495 2.99 9.91 -6.26
CA LEU A 495 2.62 10.11 -7.66
C LEU A 495 2.31 8.79 -8.38
N HIS A 496 3.15 7.76 -8.20
CA HIS A 496 2.92 6.45 -8.79
C HIS A 496 1.62 5.81 -8.28
N ARG A 497 1.37 5.92 -6.97
CA ARG A 497 0.16 5.35 -6.38
C ARG A 497 -1.11 5.98 -6.92
N ALA A 498 -1.08 7.29 -7.19
CA ALA A 498 -2.17 7.98 -7.88
C ALA A 498 -2.49 7.35 -9.24
N LYS A 499 -1.46 7.05 -10.03
CA LYS A 499 -1.60 6.43 -11.37
C LYS A 499 -2.12 4.99 -11.27
N LEU A 500 -1.56 4.20 -10.37
CA LEU A 500 -2.04 2.83 -10.12
C LEU A 500 -3.47 2.80 -9.56
N GLY A 501 -3.92 3.87 -8.89
CA GLY A 501 -5.30 4.02 -8.46
C GLY A 501 -6.30 4.06 -9.61
N LEU A 502 -5.95 4.72 -10.72
CA LEU A 502 -6.80 4.71 -11.92
C LEU A 502 -6.90 3.32 -12.54
N MET A 503 -5.80 2.57 -12.55
CA MET A 503 -5.82 1.18 -13.04
C MET A 503 -6.70 0.30 -12.16
N ALA A 504 -6.68 0.53 -10.86
CA ALA A 504 -7.51 -0.19 -9.91
C ALA A 504 -9.01 0.00 -10.22
N CYS A 505 -9.41 1.24 -10.48
CA CYS A 505 -10.81 1.57 -10.75
C CYS A 505 -11.24 1.23 -12.18
N TYR A 506 -10.33 1.35 -13.14
CA TYR A 506 -10.63 1.17 -14.57
C TYR A 506 -9.61 0.25 -15.25
N PRO A 507 -9.54 -1.04 -14.89
CA PRO A 507 -8.49 -1.96 -15.38
C PRO A 507 -8.59 -2.24 -16.90
N GLN A 508 -9.71 -1.93 -17.54
CA GLN A 508 -9.90 -2.04 -18.99
C GLN A 508 -9.47 -0.78 -19.75
N ASN A 509 -8.99 0.25 -19.05
CA ASN A 509 -8.56 1.53 -19.63
C ASN A 509 -9.55 2.11 -20.65
N PRO A 510 -10.83 2.31 -20.32
CA PRO A 510 -11.78 2.88 -21.24
C PRO A 510 -11.36 4.29 -21.68
N HIS A 511 -11.56 4.62 -22.96
CA HIS A 511 -11.27 5.93 -23.54
C HIS A 511 -9.83 6.47 -23.29
N ASP A 512 -8.84 5.57 -23.13
CA ASP A 512 -7.44 5.94 -22.89
C ASP A 512 -7.23 6.85 -21.65
N TYR A 513 -8.06 6.71 -20.61
CA TYR A 513 -7.98 7.52 -19.40
C TYR A 513 -6.63 7.41 -18.71
N TRP A 514 -5.96 6.25 -18.78
CA TRP A 514 -4.64 6.10 -18.19
C TRP A 514 -3.65 6.99 -18.90
N GLN A 515 -3.59 6.95 -20.24
CA GLN A 515 -2.62 7.71 -21.02
C GLN A 515 -2.75 9.21 -20.77
N GLN A 516 -3.96 9.74 -20.82
CA GLN A 516 -4.23 11.15 -20.55
C GLN A 516 -3.81 11.54 -19.13
N ASN A 517 -4.28 10.81 -18.14
CA ASN A 517 -4.05 11.16 -16.73
C ASN A 517 -2.61 10.87 -16.28
N PHE A 518 -1.97 9.81 -16.77
CA PHE A 518 -0.57 9.52 -16.48
C PHE A 518 0.35 10.60 -17.04
N GLN A 519 0.04 11.08 -18.25
CA GLN A 519 0.79 12.17 -18.89
C GLN A 519 0.54 13.53 -18.23
N SER A 520 -0.70 13.79 -17.81
CA SER A 520 -1.06 15.11 -17.25
C SER A 520 -0.67 15.26 -15.78
N LEU A 521 -0.69 14.18 -15.01
CA LEU A 521 -0.40 14.25 -13.56
C LEU A 521 1.10 14.28 -13.30
N ASN A 522 1.58 15.40 -12.79
CA ASN A 522 3.00 15.69 -12.61
C ASN A 522 3.36 16.03 -11.18
N LEU A 523 4.61 15.68 -10.79
CA LEU A 523 5.26 16.14 -9.57
C LEU A 523 6.21 17.31 -9.88
N LEU A 524 5.90 18.46 -9.36
CA LEU A 524 6.84 19.59 -9.24
C LEU A 524 7.54 19.46 -7.89
N GLY A 525 8.76 18.91 -7.89
CA GLY A 525 9.50 18.56 -6.69
C GLY A 525 10.55 17.50 -6.94
N ASP A 526 11.28 17.13 -5.91
CA ASP A 526 12.23 16.02 -5.92
C ASP A 526 11.51 14.73 -5.51
N PRO A 527 11.43 13.72 -6.39
CA PRO A 527 10.65 12.50 -6.13
C PRO A 527 11.20 11.64 -4.98
N SER A 528 12.46 11.81 -4.59
CA SER A 528 13.11 11.02 -3.54
C SER A 528 12.90 11.54 -2.12
N ILE A 529 12.21 12.66 -1.94
CA ILE A 529 11.97 13.25 -0.61
C ILE A 529 10.95 12.42 0.17
N ASN A 530 11.36 11.93 1.34
CA ASN A 530 10.45 11.38 2.33
C ASN A 530 9.63 12.49 2.99
N LEU A 531 8.31 12.31 3.03
CA LEU A 531 7.38 13.28 3.60
C LEU A 531 7.30 13.16 5.12
N TRP A 532 7.19 14.29 5.81
CA TRP A 532 6.84 14.33 7.22
C TRP A 532 5.32 14.17 7.35
N LEU A 533 4.87 12.99 7.80
CA LEU A 533 3.44 12.67 7.98
C LEU A 533 3.00 12.76 9.44
N LYS A 534 3.94 12.88 10.35
CA LYS A 534 3.73 13.07 11.79
C LYS A 534 4.94 13.77 12.39
N GLN A 535 4.89 14.07 13.69
CA GLN A 535 6.02 14.67 14.39
C GLN A 535 7.27 13.80 14.23
N PRO A 536 8.38 14.38 13.73
CA PRO A 536 9.64 13.66 13.55
C PRO A 536 10.16 13.06 14.86
N ILE A 537 10.62 11.82 14.79
CA ILE A 537 11.17 11.06 15.92
C ILE A 537 12.70 11.19 15.92
N ASP A 538 13.30 11.44 17.06
CA ASP A 538 14.75 11.42 17.21
C ASP A 538 15.27 9.98 17.17
N MET A 539 16.44 9.78 16.57
CA MET A 539 17.18 8.52 16.57
C MET A 539 18.44 8.66 17.42
N SER A 540 18.70 7.65 18.23
CA SER A 540 19.99 7.44 18.89
C SER A 540 20.81 6.47 18.05
N VAL A 541 22.01 6.88 17.62
CA VAL A 541 22.89 6.06 16.78
C VAL A 541 24.20 5.84 17.53
N THR A 542 24.49 4.59 17.81
CA THR A 542 25.67 4.18 18.58
C THR A 542 26.59 3.33 17.71
N TYR A 543 27.87 3.67 17.68
CA TYR A 543 28.94 2.91 17.01
C TYR A 543 30.30 3.28 17.59
N ALA A 544 31.32 2.45 17.36
CA ALA A 544 32.70 2.77 17.73
C ALA A 544 33.19 4.01 16.96
N GLN A 545 33.71 5.01 17.66
CA GLN A 545 34.13 6.28 17.06
C GLN A 545 35.40 6.14 16.20
N THR A 546 36.11 5.02 16.33
CA THR A 546 37.31 4.69 15.56
C THR A 546 37.17 3.27 14.98
N ALA A 547 37.73 3.07 13.79
CA ALA A 547 37.81 1.75 13.17
C ALA A 547 39.16 1.59 12.44
N TYR A 548 39.57 0.34 12.18
CA TYR A 548 40.85 0.05 11.52
C TYR A 548 40.72 0.22 10.01
N SER A 549 41.77 0.67 9.35
CA SER A 549 41.82 0.76 7.88
C SER A 549 41.89 -0.62 7.23
N SER A 550 42.71 -1.50 7.72
CA SER A 550 42.87 -2.88 7.23
C SER A 550 41.98 -3.84 8.05
N ASN A 551 41.23 -4.71 7.33
CA ASN A 551 40.23 -5.61 7.93
C ASN A 551 39.30 -4.88 8.94
N GLY A 552 38.92 -3.66 8.57
CA GLY A 552 38.05 -2.82 9.39
C GLY A 552 36.63 -3.34 9.39
N SER A 553 35.98 -3.20 10.54
CA SER A 553 34.55 -3.47 10.69
C SER A 553 33.92 -2.50 11.68
N ILE A 554 32.64 -2.26 11.53
CA ILE A 554 31.85 -1.47 12.48
C ILE A 554 30.42 -1.99 12.56
N GLN A 555 29.90 -2.07 13.76
CA GLN A 555 28.48 -2.26 14.01
C GLN A 555 27.86 -0.90 14.34
N VAL A 556 26.77 -0.58 13.68
CA VAL A 556 25.94 0.59 13.95
C VAL A 556 24.63 0.12 14.54
N THR A 557 24.28 0.66 15.71
CA THR A 557 23.02 0.39 16.40
C THR A 557 22.15 1.63 16.34
N VAL A 558 20.90 1.48 15.93
CA VAL A 558 19.92 2.58 15.80
C VAL A 558 18.70 2.28 16.66
N THR A 559 18.41 3.19 17.60
CA THR A 559 17.23 3.10 18.48
C THR A 559 16.45 4.41 18.46
N ASP A 560 15.19 4.38 18.90
CA ASP A 560 14.40 5.57 19.17
C ASP A 560 14.71 6.16 20.57
N ALA A 561 14.04 7.23 20.96
CA ALA A 561 14.21 7.88 22.26
C ALA A 561 13.78 7.00 23.46
N GLN A 562 13.05 5.93 23.24
CA GLN A 562 12.63 4.94 24.23
C GLN A 562 13.52 3.70 24.25
N ASN A 563 14.62 3.71 23.48
CA ASN A 563 15.54 2.60 23.23
C ASN A 563 14.93 1.40 22.49
N ASN A 564 13.79 1.58 21.78
CA ASN A 564 13.31 0.55 20.90
C ASN A 564 14.18 0.49 19.63
N PRO A 565 14.44 -0.70 19.06
CA PRO A 565 15.13 -0.83 17.79
C PRO A 565 14.44 -0.05 16.68
N VAL A 566 15.20 0.54 15.77
CA VAL A 566 14.68 1.16 14.54
C VAL A 566 15.09 0.29 13.35
N PRO A 567 14.25 -0.66 12.92
CA PRO A 567 14.54 -1.55 11.79
C PRO A 567 14.45 -0.79 10.45
N ASN A 568 15.14 -1.33 9.43
CA ASN A 568 15.18 -0.76 8.08
C ASN A 568 15.59 0.73 8.04
N ALA A 569 16.43 1.20 8.98
CA ALA A 569 17.08 2.50 8.86
C ALA A 569 18.25 2.38 7.89
N LYS A 570 18.30 3.26 6.88
CA LYS A 570 19.42 3.31 5.93
C LYS A 570 20.62 3.96 6.59
N VAL A 571 21.75 3.26 6.64
CA VAL A 571 23.04 3.74 7.14
C VAL A 571 23.99 3.88 5.99
N CYS A 572 24.61 5.05 5.84
CA CYS A 572 25.64 5.33 4.85
C CYS A 572 26.95 5.70 5.55
N ILE A 573 28.05 5.06 5.15
CA ILE A 573 29.41 5.46 5.53
C ILE A 573 30.10 5.97 4.25
N LEU A 574 30.49 7.25 4.28
CA LEU A 574 31.08 7.94 3.14
C LEU A 574 32.43 8.56 3.53
N LYS A 575 33.51 8.20 2.81
CA LYS A 575 34.82 8.79 2.98
C LYS A 575 35.42 9.23 1.64
N GLY A 576 35.92 10.46 1.60
CA GLY A 576 36.57 11.01 0.43
C GLY A 576 35.70 11.03 -0.82
N ASN A 577 36.28 10.82 -1.99
CA ASN A 577 35.59 10.67 -3.27
C ASN A 577 35.31 9.16 -3.49
N ASP A 578 34.37 8.61 -2.71
CA ASP A 578 33.98 7.18 -2.75
C ASP A 578 35.10 6.18 -2.41
N GLU A 579 36.11 6.61 -1.67
CA GLU A 579 37.07 5.67 -1.11
C GLU A 579 36.37 4.67 -0.17
N ILE A 580 35.37 5.15 0.57
CA ILE A 580 34.30 4.36 1.16
C ILE A 580 32.98 4.96 0.69
N PHE A 581 32.14 4.16 0.07
CA PHE A 581 30.72 4.39 -0.11
C PHE A 581 29.99 3.09 0.19
N LEU A 582 29.62 2.92 1.45
CA LEU A 582 28.95 1.73 1.94
C LEU A 582 27.56 2.09 2.44
N VAL A 583 26.57 1.37 1.98
CA VAL A 583 25.16 1.54 2.35
C VAL A 583 24.63 0.20 2.83
N ASN A 584 23.99 0.19 3.99
CA ASN A 584 23.31 -0.98 4.54
C ASN A 584 22.07 -0.53 5.34
N TYR A 585 21.24 -1.48 5.75
CA TYR A 585 20.02 -1.23 6.50
C TYR A 585 20.05 -1.98 7.81
N THR A 586 19.46 -1.37 8.84
CA THR A 586 19.33 -2.03 10.14
C THR A 586 18.32 -3.19 10.08
N ASP A 587 18.63 -4.26 10.80
CA ASP A 587 17.76 -5.42 11.00
C ASP A 587 16.63 -5.15 12.02
N SER A 588 15.89 -6.18 12.43
CA SER A 588 14.81 -6.09 13.44
C SER A 588 15.28 -5.59 14.79
N GLU A 589 16.58 -5.80 15.11
CA GLU A 589 17.21 -5.35 16.36
C GLU A 589 17.83 -3.96 16.25
N GLY A 590 17.61 -3.27 15.13
CA GLY A 590 18.19 -1.96 14.87
C GLY A 590 19.69 -1.99 14.60
N LEU A 591 20.25 -3.13 14.18
CA LEU A 591 21.69 -3.32 13.97
C LEU A 591 22.01 -3.37 12.48
N CYS A 592 23.18 -2.80 12.11
CA CYS A 592 23.80 -3.11 10.81
C CYS A 592 25.33 -3.14 10.93
N ILE A 593 25.94 -3.95 10.08
CA ILE A 593 27.39 -4.17 10.09
C ILE A 593 27.99 -3.75 8.74
N PHE A 594 29.15 -3.13 8.81
CA PHE A 594 29.98 -2.81 7.67
C PHE A 594 31.36 -3.41 7.82
N THR A 595 31.96 -3.82 6.70
CA THR A 595 33.35 -4.32 6.64
C THR A 595 34.06 -3.69 5.45
N TRP A 596 35.35 -3.45 5.58
CA TRP A 596 36.19 -2.89 4.53
C TRP A 596 37.65 -3.30 4.67
N ASN A 597 38.42 -3.06 3.63
CA ASN A 597 39.88 -3.16 3.65
C ASN A 597 40.45 -1.98 2.86
N LEU A 598 41.03 -1.01 3.55
CA LEU A 598 41.51 0.25 3.01
C LEU A 598 43.00 0.42 3.19
N ALA A 599 43.61 1.19 2.29
CA ALA A 599 44.99 1.61 2.38
C ALA A 599 45.17 2.95 3.10
N THR A 600 44.12 3.76 3.27
CA THR A 600 44.22 5.13 3.78
C THR A 600 43.40 5.33 5.08
N THR A 601 43.85 6.29 5.85
CA THR A 601 43.21 6.73 7.12
C THR A 601 42.42 8.02 6.89
N GLY A 602 41.71 8.47 7.94
CA GLY A 602 40.97 9.75 7.95
C GLY A 602 39.52 9.61 8.32
N THR A 603 38.81 10.72 8.30
CA THR A 603 37.42 10.83 8.77
C THR A 603 36.45 10.37 7.69
N ALA A 604 35.50 9.50 8.05
CA ALA A 604 34.33 9.14 7.27
C ALA A 604 33.06 9.76 7.88
N ASN A 605 32.08 10.16 7.04
CA ASN A 605 30.77 10.56 7.49
C ASN A 605 29.88 9.34 7.71
N VAL A 606 29.15 9.34 8.82
CA VAL A 606 28.10 8.35 9.11
C VAL A 606 26.76 9.06 9.09
N THR A 607 25.91 8.67 8.13
CA THR A 607 24.57 9.27 7.98
C THR A 607 23.53 8.18 8.12
N VAL A 608 22.51 8.41 8.97
CA VAL A 608 21.41 7.46 9.17
C VAL A 608 20.09 8.17 8.84
N THR A 609 19.30 7.54 7.97
CA THR A 609 18.01 8.06 7.54
C THR A 609 16.91 7.04 7.69
N LYS A 610 15.72 7.50 8.08
CA LYS A 610 14.48 6.72 8.15
C LYS A 610 13.30 7.67 7.98
N ALA A 611 12.25 7.25 7.29
CA ALA A 611 11.02 8.04 7.17
C ALA A 611 10.43 8.40 8.54
N ASN A 612 9.93 9.60 8.69
CA ASN A 612 9.43 10.18 9.96
C ASN A 612 10.46 10.26 11.11
N HIS A 613 11.74 10.06 10.83
CA HIS A 613 12.82 10.21 11.80
C HIS A 613 13.79 11.31 11.39
N ILE A 614 14.39 11.97 12.38
CA ILE A 614 15.37 13.03 12.15
C ILE A 614 16.67 12.39 11.66
N THR A 615 17.17 12.88 10.53
CA THR A 615 18.42 12.38 9.96
C THR A 615 19.59 12.54 10.95
N TYR A 616 20.22 11.44 11.33
CA TYR A 616 21.44 11.44 12.12
C TYR A 616 22.65 11.72 11.23
N ARG A 617 23.61 12.50 11.76
CA ARG A 617 24.90 12.78 11.10
C ARG A 617 26.01 12.73 12.15
N GLY A 618 26.97 11.89 11.91
CA GLY A 618 28.15 11.72 12.75
C GLY A 618 29.40 11.45 11.93
N THR A 619 30.50 11.20 12.61
CA THR A 619 31.79 10.90 11.98
C THR A 619 32.42 9.67 12.61
N LEU A 620 33.23 8.99 11.82
CA LEU A 620 34.01 7.82 12.17
C LEU A 620 35.48 8.06 11.78
N GLU A 621 36.41 7.91 12.71
CA GLU A 621 37.84 8.02 12.45
C GLU A 621 38.39 6.66 12.01
N ILE A 622 38.99 6.59 10.84
CA ILE A 622 39.67 5.41 10.30
C ILE A 622 41.16 5.56 10.55
N VAL A 623 41.70 4.67 11.34
CA VAL A 623 43.09 4.72 11.81
C VAL A 623 43.93 3.61 11.19
N ASN A 624 45.20 3.90 10.96
CA ASN A 624 46.14 2.93 10.41
C ASN A 624 46.72 2.05 11.53
N VAL A 625 45.87 1.14 12.01
CA VAL A 625 46.32 0.05 12.91
C VAL A 625 45.81 -1.25 12.29
N ILE A 626 46.67 -2.24 12.24
CA ILE A 626 46.27 -3.59 11.77
C ILE A 626 45.33 -4.17 12.83
N ASN A 627 44.20 -4.73 12.40
CA ASN A 627 43.29 -5.42 13.31
C ASN A 627 44.11 -6.52 14.07
N PRO A 628 44.22 -6.46 15.37
CA PRO A 628 45.12 -7.34 16.13
C PRO A 628 44.78 -8.83 15.99
N ILE A 629 43.49 -9.14 15.87
CA ILE A 629 43.01 -10.52 15.66
C ILE A 629 41.98 -10.50 14.56
N TYR A 630 41.95 -11.49 13.66
CA TYR A 630 40.88 -11.67 12.71
C TYR A 630 40.44 -13.15 12.60
N ILE A 631 39.20 -13.37 12.16
CA ILE A 631 38.63 -14.70 11.96
C ILE A 631 39.12 -15.24 10.60
N SER A 632 39.90 -16.31 10.63
CA SER A 632 40.46 -16.94 9.42
C SER A 632 39.54 -18.03 8.84
N SER A 633 38.47 -18.43 9.52
CA SER A 633 37.56 -19.52 9.13
C SER A 633 36.15 -19.07 8.75
N LEU A 634 35.97 -17.86 8.23
CA LEU A 634 34.66 -17.36 7.83
C LEU A 634 33.92 -18.26 6.85
N SER A 635 34.65 -18.99 5.99
CA SER A 635 34.05 -19.96 5.06
C SER A 635 33.32 -21.12 5.74
N SER A 636 33.61 -21.40 7.00
CA SER A 636 32.94 -22.47 7.77
C SER A 636 31.47 -22.15 8.10
N PHE A 637 31.08 -20.87 8.02
CA PHE A 637 29.70 -20.43 8.24
C PHE A 637 28.83 -20.60 6.99
N SER A 638 29.39 -20.93 5.82
CA SER A 638 28.64 -21.04 4.56
C SER A 638 28.76 -22.47 4.01
N PRO A 639 27.72 -23.04 3.35
CA PRO A 639 26.37 -22.46 3.18
C PRO A 639 25.52 -22.52 4.46
N LEU A 640 24.78 -21.45 4.72
CA LEU A 640 23.81 -21.38 5.81
C LEU A 640 22.44 -21.81 5.28
N MET A 641 21.79 -22.75 5.96
CA MET A 641 20.50 -23.32 5.52
C MET A 641 19.49 -23.31 6.66
N SER A 642 18.23 -23.01 6.35
CA SER A 642 17.13 -23.08 7.29
C SER A 642 16.97 -24.48 7.89
N GLY A 643 16.58 -24.55 9.17
CA GLY A 643 16.37 -25.79 9.92
C GLY A 643 17.61 -26.61 10.24
N LYS A 644 18.82 -26.20 9.82
CA LYS A 644 20.05 -26.98 9.96
C LYS A 644 20.81 -26.66 11.25
N ASP A 645 21.39 -27.69 11.84
CA ASP A 645 22.31 -27.61 12.98
C ASP A 645 23.77 -27.49 12.51
N TYR A 646 24.52 -26.58 13.12
CA TYR A 646 25.94 -26.32 12.81
C TYR A 646 26.81 -26.63 14.00
N SER A 647 27.97 -27.28 13.75
CA SER A 647 28.97 -27.59 14.78
C SER A 647 30.36 -27.61 14.14
N PHE A 648 31.17 -26.60 14.40
CA PHE A 648 32.55 -26.48 13.89
C PHE A 648 33.41 -25.60 14.81
N PRO A 649 34.75 -25.76 14.79
CA PRO A 649 35.65 -24.85 15.50
C PRO A 649 35.81 -23.54 14.73
N ILE A 650 36.01 -22.43 15.43
CA ILE A 650 36.37 -21.14 14.85
C ILE A 650 37.88 -21.00 14.87
N SER A 651 38.48 -20.56 13.76
CA SER A 651 39.93 -20.27 13.68
C SER A 651 40.16 -18.76 13.64
N ILE A 652 41.10 -18.28 14.44
CA ILE A 652 41.52 -16.89 14.53
C ILE A 652 43.01 -16.76 14.34
N THR A 653 43.47 -15.62 13.83
CA THR A 653 44.90 -15.32 13.61
C THR A 653 45.30 -14.07 14.41
N ASN A 654 46.41 -14.12 15.13
CA ASN A 654 46.98 -12.98 15.80
C ASN A 654 47.91 -12.20 14.86
N ASN A 655 47.59 -10.96 14.57
CA ASN A 655 48.40 -10.07 13.71
C ASN A 655 49.24 -9.06 14.50
N GLN A 656 49.06 -8.94 15.82
CA GLN A 656 49.89 -8.03 16.59
C GLN A 656 51.23 -8.70 16.97
N HIS A 657 52.26 -7.89 17.11
CA HIS A 657 53.61 -8.35 17.36
C HIS A 657 53.77 -9.16 18.66
N ASP A 658 52.92 -8.89 19.67
CA ASP A 658 52.99 -9.58 20.95
C ASP A 658 52.06 -10.79 20.98
N ALA A 659 52.41 -11.80 21.74
CA ALA A 659 51.55 -12.94 21.99
C ALA A 659 50.34 -12.53 22.83
N ILE A 660 49.18 -13.08 22.52
CA ILE A 660 47.97 -12.93 23.29
C ILE A 660 47.81 -14.20 24.13
N LEU A 661 47.71 -14.05 25.43
CA LEU A 661 47.60 -15.16 26.39
C LEU A 661 46.16 -15.39 26.81
N ASP A 662 45.81 -16.64 27.13
CA ASP A 662 44.54 -17.08 27.68
C ASP A 662 43.32 -16.59 26.90
N VAL A 663 43.41 -16.68 25.55
CA VAL A 663 42.36 -16.21 24.65
C VAL A 663 41.11 -17.07 24.77
N THR A 664 40.01 -16.41 25.14
CA THR A 664 38.67 -16.96 25.20
C THR A 664 37.76 -16.15 24.25
N GLY A 665 36.68 -16.76 23.79
CA GLY A 665 35.74 -16.11 22.85
C GLY A 665 34.29 -16.45 23.13
N THR A 666 33.39 -15.57 22.75
CA THR A 666 31.94 -15.86 22.72
C THR A 666 31.37 -15.45 21.39
N LEU A 667 30.83 -16.41 20.63
CA LEU A 667 30.05 -16.15 19.44
C LEU A 667 28.59 -15.94 19.81
N SER A 668 27.99 -14.89 19.28
CA SER A 668 26.58 -14.53 19.46
C SER A 668 25.97 -14.05 18.16
N SER A 669 24.64 -14.00 18.08
CA SER A 669 23.87 -13.40 16.98
C SER A 669 22.66 -12.70 17.59
N SER A 670 22.27 -11.55 17.02
CA SER A 670 21.04 -10.85 17.33
C SER A 670 19.85 -11.37 16.53
N SER A 671 20.09 -12.21 15.51
CA SER A 671 19.02 -12.72 14.64
C SER A 671 18.08 -13.66 15.40
N GLN A 672 16.78 -13.41 15.31
CA GLN A 672 15.71 -14.29 15.83
C GLN A 672 15.72 -15.69 15.22
N TYR A 673 16.43 -15.88 14.11
CA TYR A 673 16.52 -17.17 13.42
C TYR A 673 17.69 -18.03 13.89
N VAL A 674 18.50 -17.57 14.83
CA VAL A 674 19.66 -18.32 15.36
C VAL A 674 19.43 -18.69 16.82
N VAL A 675 19.54 -19.97 17.11
CA VAL A 675 19.50 -20.49 18.49
C VAL A 675 20.84 -21.15 18.80
N PHE A 676 21.56 -20.59 19.79
CA PHE A 676 22.84 -21.14 20.25
C PHE A 676 22.63 -22.25 21.27
N GLU A 677 23.28 -23.38 21.05
CA GLU A 677 23.47 -24.43 22.08
C GLU A 677 24.78 -24.18 22.85
N SER A 678 25.82 -23.70 22.15
CA SER A 678 27.10 -23.31 22.74
C SER A 678 27.82 -22.29 21.86
N GLY A 679 28.05 -21.08 22.40
CA GLY A 679 28.82 -20.02 21.77
C GLY A 679 30.18 -19.75 22.42
N ASN A 680 30.49 -20.36 23.60
CA ASN A 680 31.70 -20.12 24.34
C ASN A 680 32.85 -20.95 23.78
N LEU A 681 34.01 -20.31 23.59
CA LEU A 681 35.18 -20.84 22.92
C LEU A 681 36.43 -20.56 23.74
N SER A 682 37.43 -21.41 23.65
CA SER A 682 38.74 -21.21 24.24
C SER A 682 39.79 -21.50 23.18
N PHE A 683 40.79 -20.60 23.07
CA PHE A 683 41.86 -20.70 22.07
C PHE A 683 43.24 -20.93 22.76
N GLY A 684 43.36 -20.55 24.00
CA GLY A 684 44.67 -20.56 24.71
C GLY A 684 45.58 -19.43 24.25
N ASN A 685 46.90 -19.66 24.23
CA ASN A 685 47.88 -18.64 23.87
C ASN A 685 48.13 -18.61 22.36
N ILE A 686 48.19 -17.42 21.79
CA ILE A 686 48.34 -17.20 20.33
C ILE A 686 49.56 -16.33 20.07
N ALA A 687 50.64 -16.90 19.50
CA ALA A 687 51.81 -16.15 19.10
C ALA A 687 51.56 -15.23 17.88
N PHE A 688 52.48 -14.30 17.63
CA PHE A 688 52.46 -13.46 16.45
C PHE A 688 52.34 -14.28 15.15
N GLU A 689 51.47 -13.87 14.21
CA GLU A 689 51.14 -14.56 12.95
C GLU A 689 50.60 -16.00 13.10
N GLN A 690 50.36 -16.45 14.31
CA GLN A 690 49.79 -17.77 14.54
C GLN A 690 48.28 -17.78 14.26
N THR A 691 47.86 -18.78 13.52
CA THR A 691 46.45 -19.16 13.39
C THR A 691 46.16 -20.36 14.27
N ILE A 692 45.13 -20.26 15.11
CA ILE A 692 44.69 -21.32 16.02
C ILE A 692 43.17 -21.52 15.91
N SER A 693 42.73 -22.77 16.07
CA SER A 693 41.32 -23.11 16.14
C SER A 693 40.87 -23.23 17.59
N SER A 694 39.63 -22.91 17.86
CA SER A 694 39.03 -23.09 19.19
C SER A 694 39.06 -24.55 19.62
N LEU A 695 39.25 -24.79 20.91
CA LEU A 695 39.24 -26.13 21.50
C LEU A 695 37.86 -26.75 21.51
N GLN A 696 36.81 -25.92 21.52
CA GLN A 696 35.41 -26.32 21.47
C GLN A 696 34.80 -25.90 20.11
N ASN A 697 33.85 -26.69 19.63
CA ASN A 697 33.00 -26.27 18.51
C ASN A 697 31.96 -25.25 19.00
N VAL A 698 31.72 -24.25 18.21
CA VAL A 698 30.47 -23.49 18.30
C VAL A 698 29.34 -24.41 17.86
N ARG A 699 28.18 -24.28 18.50
CA ARG A 699 26.98 -25.02 18.14
C ARG A 699 25.78 -24.10 18.10
N TYR A 700 25.13 -24.05 16.97
CA TYR A 700 23.90 -23.27 16.79
C TYR A 700 23.01 -23.92 15.75
N LYS A 701 21.74 -23.57 15.78
CA LYS A 701 20.71 -24.02 14.86
C LYS A 701 20.09 -22.82 14.17
N ILE A 702 19.83 -22.94 12.87
CA ILE A 702 19.04 -21.97 12.11
C ILE A 702 17.56 -22.39 12.13
N SER A 703 16.66 -21.46 12.40
CA SER A 703 15.22 -21.69 12.40
C SER A 703 14.75 -22.19 11.02
N LYS A 704 13.81 -23.15 11.03
CA LYS A 704 13.12 -23.62 9.80
C LYS A 704 12.20 -22.55 9.17
N LEU A 705 11.96 -21.44 9.87
CA LEU A 705 11.23 -20.27 9.41
C LEU A 705 12.16 -19.18 8.87
N CYS A 706 13.48 -19.41 8.84
CA CYS A 706 14.43 -18.43 8.31
C CYS A 706 14.18 -18.22 6.82
N PRO A 707 13.90 -16.96 6.39
CA PRO A 707 13.68 -16.65 5.00
C PRO A 707 14.94 -16.92 4.13
N GLN A 708 14.72 -17.19 2.86
CA GLN A 708 15.83 -17.27 1.92
C GLN A 708 16.50 -15.90 1.75
N ASN A 709 17.82 -15.90 1.62
CA ASN A 709 18.68 -14.70 1.53
C ASN A 709 18.66 -13.81 2.78
N GLU A 710 18.09 -14.30 3.90
CA GLU A 710 18.19 -13.59 5.18
C GLU A 710 19.65 -13.41 5.56
N SER A 711 20.03 -12.19 5.92
CA SER A 711 21.38 -11.85 6.33
C SER A 711 21.54 -12.00 7.84
N ILE A 712 22.07 -13.13 8.25
CA ILE A 712 22.34 -13.43 9.66
C ILE A 712 23.61 -12.72 10.12
N GLN A 713 23.50 -11.89 11.15
CA GLN A 713 24.61 -11.18 11.75
C GLN A 713 25.19 -11.96 12.94
N PHE A 714 26.50 -12.07 12.97
CA PHE A 714 27.25 -12.71 14.03
C PHE A 714 28.25 -11.75 14.65
N SER A 715 28.50 -11.90 15.96
CA SER A 715 29.52 -11.16 16.71
C SER A 715 30.38 -12.14 17.51
N LEU A 716 31.68 -12.13 17.25
CA LEU A 716 32.67 -12.88 18.05
C LEU A 716 33.42 -11.90 18.97
N ASN A 717 33.16 -12.02 20.25
CA ASN A 717 33.89 -11.27 21.27
C ASN A 717 35.02 -12.13 21.79
N LEU A 718 36.26 -11.63 21.71
CA LEU A 718 37.49 -12.29 22.15
C LEU A 718 38.09 -11.53 23.32
N ASN A 719 38.52 -12.23 24.33
CA ASN A 719 39.19 -11.67 25.49
C ASN A 719 40.51 -12.40 25.73
N GLY A 720 41.55 -11.69 26.16
CA GLY A 720 42.89 -12.26 26.44
C GLY A 720 43.75 -11.30 27.23
N GLN A 721 45.03 -11.61 27.30
CA GLN A 721 46.02 -10.74 27.95
C GLN A 721 47.20 -10.50 27.02
N VAL A 722 47.68 -9.26 26.95
CA VAL A 722 48.89 -8.83 26.25
C VAL A 722 49.77 -8.10 27.27
N ASN A 723 51.01 -8.56 27.49
CA ASN A 723 51.93 -7.97 28.47
C ASN A 723 51.28 -7.77 29.86
N SER A 724 50.45 -8.75 30.31
CA SER A 724 49.69 -8.74 31.55
C SER A 724 48.52 -7.73 31.62
N GLU A 725 48.20 -7.04 30.53
CA GLU A 725 47.02 -6.16 30.43
C GLU A 725 45.87 -6.91 29.76
N PHE A 726 44.66 -6.77 30.29
CA PHE A 726 43.46 -7.34 29.68
C PHE A 726 43.10 -6.61 28.39
N VAL A 727 42.89 -7.41 27.34
CA VAL A 727 42.48 -6.91 26.01
C VAL A 727 41.17 -7.59 25.56
N SER A 728 40.35 -6.83 24.88
CA SER A 728 39.09 -7.32 24.31
C SER A 728 38.98 -6.88 22.87
N TYR A 729 38.59 -7.82 22.01
CA TYR A 729 38.41 -7.59 20.57
C TYR A 729 37.05 -8.11 20.14
N THR A 730 36.31 -7.34 19.33
CA THR A 730 35.01 -7.75 18.79
C THR A 730 35.08 -7.79 17.28
N HIS A 731 34.63 -8.91 16.70
CA HIS A 731 34.50 -9.09 15.25
C HIS A 731 33.05 -9.26 14.90
N HIS A 732 32.58 -8.42 13.98
CA HIS A 732 31.24 -8.51 13.40
C HIS A 732 31.35 -9.05 11.99
N PHE A 733 30.46 -9.97 11.61
CA PHE A 733 30.36 -10.48 10.26
C PHE A 733 28.92 -10.96 9.97
N GLN A 734 28.61 -11.08 8.71
CA GLN A 734 27.28 -11.53 8.27
C GLN A 734 27.39 -12.70 7.30
N VAL A 735 26.42 -13.60 7.35
CA VAL A 735 26.29 -14.74 6.45
C VAL A 735 24.86 -14.84 5.99
N SER A 736 24.66 -14.89 4.69
CA SER A 736 23.30 -15.02 4.14
C SER A 736 22.86 -16.48 4.11
N GLU A 737 21.57 -16.70 4.39
CA GLU A 737 20.91 -17.97 4.13
C GLU A 737 20.94 -18.26 2.62
N THR A 738 21.42 -19.44 2.22
CA THR A 738 21.65 -19.79 0.82
C THR A 738 21.14 -21.19 0.45
N GLY A 739 20.24 -21.77 1.25
CA GLY A 739 19.67 -23.10 1.05
C GLY A 739 18.75 -23.20 -0.18
N PRO A 740 18.23 -24.41 -0.48
CA PRO A 740 17.11 -24.59 -1.38
C PRO A 740 15.91 -23.77 -0.91
N ASN A 741 15.13 -23.23 -1.83
CA ASN A 741 13.86 -22.56 -1.53
C ASN A 741 12.73 -23.41 -2.09
N ILE A 742 12.07 -24.18 -1.23
CA ILE A 742 11.04 -25.12 -1.64
C ILE A 742 9.66 -24.50 -1.41
N GLU A 743 8.79 -24.66 -2.39
CA GLU A 743 7.37 -24.28 -2.30
C GLU A 743 6.47 -25.43 -2.72
N ILE A 744 5.21 -25.37 -2.32
CA ILE A 744 4.15 -26.23 -2.87
C ILE A 744 3.62 -25.56 -4.13
N ALA A 745 4.14 -25.98 -5.29
CA ALA A 745 3.77 -25.40 -6.58
C ALA A 745 2.36 -25.82 -7.02
N ASP A 746 1.89 -27.00 -6.60
CA ASP A 746 0.59 -27.53 -6.98
C ASP A 746 0.21 -28.69 -6.05
N TYR A 747 -1.06 -29.13 -6.09
CA TYR A 747 -1.51 -30.33 -5.40
C TYR A 747 -2.66 -31.00 -6.15
N GLN A 748 -2.86 -32.27 -5.89
CA GLN A 748 -4.01 -33.05 -6.34
C GLN A 748 -4.62 -33.75 -5.12
N LEU A 749 -5.92 -33.54 -4.91
CA LEU A 749 -6.67 -34.15 -3.81
C LEU A 749 -7.84 -34.97 -4.37
N GLY A 750 -7.74 -36.29 -4.30
CA GLY A 750 -8.73 -37.17 -4.93
C GLY A 750 -8.77 -37.03 -6.45
N ILE A 751 -9.96 -37.19 -7.05
CA ILE A 751 -10.18 -37.15 -8.50
C ILE A 751 -10.44 -35.68 -8.96
N ASP A 752 -11.23 -34.92 -8.19
CA ASP A 752 -11.72 -33.61 -8.56
C ASP A 752 -11.19 -32.48 -7.64
N ASN A 753 -10.08 -32.72 -6.96
CA ASN A 753 -9.52 -31.84 -5.91
C ASN A 753 -10.47 -31.57 -4.73
N ILE A 754 -11.33 -32.52 -4.42
CA ILE A 754 -12.35 -32.41 -3.39
C ILE A 754 -12.20 -33.53 -2.38
N LEU A 755 -12.24 -33.18 -1.09
CA LEU A 755 -12.41 -34.13 0.04
C LEU A 755 -13.78 -33.86 0.66
N LEU A 756 -14.72 -34.82 0.47
CA LEU A 756 -16.07 -34.67 1.01
C LEU A 756 -16.12 -35.01 2.51
N PRO A 757 -17.02 -34.38 3.30
CA PRO A 757 -17.28 -34.80 4.67
C PRO A 757 -17.59 -36.30 4.76
N GLY A 758 -16.97 -36.98 5.71
CA GLY A 758 -17.14 -38.44 5.91
C GLY A 758 -16.43 -39.34 4.88
N SER A 759 -15.55 -38.78 4.05
CA SER A 759 -14.79 -39.52 3.05
C SER A 759 -13.28 -39.44 3.28
N ASN A 760 -12.53 -40.22 2.48
CA ASN A 760 -11.08 -40.07 2.39
C ASN A 760 -10.64 -39.69 0.97
N ALA A 761 -9.48 -39.05 0.84
CA ALA A 761 -8.89 -38.74 -0.43
C ALA A 761 -7.36 -38.85 -0.39
N ASN A 762 -6.78 -39.19 -1.55
CA ASN A 762 -5.36 -39.19 -1.76
C ASN A 762 -4.88 -37.77 -2.09
N LEU A 763 -3.89 -37.30 -1.34
CA LEU A 763 -3.25 -36.01 -1.59
C LEU A 763 -1.87 -36.25 -2.21
N PHE A 764 -1.63 -35.63 -3.35
CA PHE A 764 -0.31 -35.51 -3.97
C PHE A 764 0.12 -34.03 -3.93
N LEU A 765 1.34 -33.77 -3.47
CA LEU A 765 1.93 -32.43 -3.44
C LEU A 765 3.00 -32.33 -4.51
N LYS A 766 2.97 -31.27 -5.29
CA LYS A 766 4.02 -30.93 -6.24
C LYS A 766 4.91 -29.85 -5.65
N LEU A 767 6.11 -30.25 -5.25
CA LEU A 767 7.12 -29.33 -4.72
C LEU A 767 7.97 -28.75 -5.85
N LYS A 768 8.34 -27.47 -5.73
CA LYS A 768 9.26 -26.76 -6.63
C LYS A 768 10.39 -26.12 -5.83
N ASN A 769 11.60 -26.20 -6.36
CA ASN A 769 12.75 -25.48 -5.80
C ASN A 769 13.02 -24.20 -6.56
N LYS A 770 12.69 -23.08 -5.96
CA LYS A 770 13.00 -21.72 -6.49
C LYS A 770 14.44 -21.27 -6.18
N GLY A 771 15.09 -21.94 -5.23
CA GLY A 771 16.45 -21.65 -4.83
C GLY A 771 17.49 -22.13 -5.86
N ASN A 772 18.74 -21.73 -5.66
CA ASN A 772 19.85 -22.05 -6.55
C ASN A 772 20.56 -23.35 -6.17
N ILE A 773 20.36 -23.84 -4.96
CA ILE A 773 20.98 -25.07 -4.44
C ILE A 773 20.00 -26.22 -4.61
N THR A 774 20.50 -27.34 -5.13
CA THR A 774 19.69 -28.57 -5.28
C THR A 774 19.28 -29.11 -3.91
N ALA A 775 18.00 -29.41 -3.73
CA ALA A 775 17.52 -30.16 -2.60
C ALA A 775 17.64 -31.68 -2.87
N THR A 776 18.29 -32.39 -1.96
CA THR A 776 18.50 -33.85 -2.04
C THR A 776 17.93 -34.55 -0.83
N ALA A 777 17.68 -35.86 -0.96
CA ALA A 777 17.10 -36.70 0.12
C ALA A 777 15.83 -36.05 0.72
N ILE A 778 14.90 -35.67 -0.14
CA ILE A 778 13.71 -34.92 0.27
C ILE A 778 12.67 -35.87 0.86
N SER A 779 12.18 -35.50 2.04
CA SER A 779 10.95 -36.09 2.64
C SER A 779 10.08 -34.95 3.18
N ALA A 780 8.77 -35.13 3.12
CA ALA A 780 7.85 -34.14 3.67
C ALA A 780 6.82 -34.79 4.59
N PHE A 781 6.62 -34.13 5.74
CA PHE A 781 5.65 -34.55 6.77
C PHE A 781 4.48 -33.56 6.74
N VAL A 782 3.26 -34.08 6.50
CA VAL A 782 2.01 -33.32 6.46
C VAL A 782 1.23 -33.54 7.74
N TYR A 783 0.79 -32.45 8.39
CA TYR A 783 -0.06 -32.53 9.58
C TYR A 783 -1.09 -31.39 9.59
N CYS A 784 -2.12 -31.55 10.42
CA CYS A 784 -3.21 -30.60 10.56
C CYS A 784 -3.63 -30.51 12.03
N PHE A 785 -3.95 -29.31 12.50
CA PHE A 785 -4.46 -29.09 13.86
C PHE A 785 -5.99 -29.14 13.94
N ASN A 786 -6.69 -29.27 12.80
CA ASN A 786 -8.14 -29.46 12.80
C ASN A 786 -8.48 -30.87 13.34
N PRO A 787 -9.22 -30.98 14.47
CA PRO A 787 -9.47 -32.28 15.10
C PRO A 787 -10.40 -33.21 14.29
N TYR A 788 -11.04 -32.69 13.26
CA TYR A 788 -11.94 -33.39 12.36
C TYR A 788 -11.27 -33.87 11.07
N ILE A 789 -9.94 -33.67 10.94
CA ILE A 789 -9.13 -34.22 9.85
C ILE A 789 -8.11 -35.21 10.40
N THR A 790 -8.08 -36.37 9.84
CA THR A 790 -7.06 -37.40 10.15
C THR A 790 -6.17 -37.59 8.93
N ILE A 791 -4.85 -37.67 9.13
CA ILE A 791 -3.87 -37.96 8.08
C ILE A 791 -3.20 -39.29 8.42
N SER A 792 -3.61 -40.34 7.74
CA SER A 792 -3.16 -41.71 8.06
C SER A 792 -1.81 -42.08 7.42
N GLN A 793 -1.42 -41.40 6.33
CA GLN A 793 -0.08 -41.50 5.73
C GLN A 793 0.52 -40.09 5.65
N SER A 794 1.19 -39.70 6.72
CA SER A 794 1.64 -38.30 6.91
C SER A 794 3.04 -37.99 6.37
N THR A 795 3.83 -39.00 5.95
CA THR A 795 5.19 -38.79 5.46
C THR A 795 5.39 -39.40 4.10
N GLN A 796 5.91 -38.63 3.16
CA GLN A 796 6.24 -39.10 1.82
C GLN A 796 7.63 -38.60 1.39
N THR A 797 8.25 -39.31 0.43
CA THR A 797 9.54 -38.98 -0.14
C THR A 797 9.38 -38.39 -1.55
N PHE A 798 10.34 -37.58 -1.93
CA PHE A 798 10.39 -36.93 -3.23
C PHE A 798 11.75 -37.15 -3.90
N ASN A 799 11.78 -37.09 -5.23
CA ASN A 799 13.04 -37.09 -5.96
C ASN A 799 13.86 -35.84 -5.67
N ASN A 800 15.17 -35.90 -5.94
CA ASN A 800 16.03 -34.71 -5.86
C ASN A 800 15.45 -33.58 -6.70
N LEU A 801 15.45 -32.37 -6.14
CA LEU A 801 14.80 -31.21 -6.70
C LEU A 801 15.87 -30.17 -7.10
N PHE A 802 16.23 -30.16 -8.37
CA PHE A 802 17.16 -29.20 -8.94
C PHE A 802 16.56 -27.79 -8.92
N SER A 803 17.43 -26.79 -9.01
CA SER A 803 17.01 -25.38 -9.13
C SER A 803 15.97 -25.23 -10.25
N GLN A 804 14.83 -24.59 -9.96
CA GLN A 804 13.70 -24.33 -10.86
C GLN A 804 12.88 -25.56 -11.31
N TYR A 805 13.23 -26.76 -10.89
CA TYR A 805 12.46 -27.96 -11.21
C TYR A 805 11.41 -28.28 -10.15
N SER A 806 10.41 -29.04 -10.56
CA SER A 806 9.35 -29.54 -9.68
C SER A 806 9.36 -31.08 -9.63
N THR A 807 8.89 -31.63 -8.49
CA THR A 807 8.69 -33.06 -8.31
C THR A 807 7.43 -33.30 -7.50
N THR A 808 6.76 -34.44 -7.73
CA THR A 808 5.57 -34.86 -7.00
C THR A 808 5.90 -36.12 -6.22
N ASN A 809 5.31 -36.29 -5.02
CA ASN A 809 5.45 -37.53 -4.23
C ASN A 809 4.92 -38.72 -5.01
N ALA A 810 5.64 -39.84 -4.92
CA ALA A 810 5.29 -41.08 -5.66
C ALA A 810 4.09 -41.80 -5.04
N SER A 811 3.96 -41.78 -3.71
CA SER A 811 2.84 -42.38 -2.95
C SER A 811 2.03 -41.24 -2.31
N PRO A 812 0.68 -41.37 -2.20
CA PRO A 812 -0.16 -40.30 -1.67
C PRO A 812 -0.03 -40.14 -0.16
N TYR A 813 -0.29 -38.96 0.36
CA TYR A 813 -0.80 -38.77 1.71
C TYR A 813 -2.29 -39.18 1.70
N ILE A 814 -2.80 -39.71 2.78
CA ILE A 814 -4.21 -40.10 2.88
C ILE A 814 -4.87 -39.23 3.94
N LEU A 815 -5.80 -38.41 3.49
CA LEU A 815 -6.59 -37.50 4.30
C LEU A 815 -7.99 -38.09 4.49
N GLU A 816 -8.50 -38.03 5.72
CA GLU A 816 -9.85 -38.48 6.10
C GLU A 816 -10.58 -37.31 6.77
N ALA A 817 -11.73 -36.94 6.26
CA ALA A 817 -12.58 -35.87 6.81
C ALA A 817 -13.74 -36.47 7.61
N SER A 818 -13.93 -36.00 8.84
CA SER A 818 -15.08 -36.38 9.67
C SER A 818 -16.41 -36.00 8.97
N PRO A 819 -17.46 -36.87 9.13
CA PRO A 819 -18.82 -36.49 8.67
C PRO A 819 -19.37 -35.21 9.34
N SER A 820 -18.81 -34.81 10.47
CA SER A 820 -19.21 -33.62 11.21
C SER A 820 -18.68 -32.31 10.59
N LEU A 821 -17.75 -32.37 9.63
CA LEU A 821 -17.30 -31.22 8.91
C LEU A 821 -18.39 -30.74 7.95
N GLN A 822 -18.54 -29.43 7.84
CA GLN A 822 -19.47 -28.81 6.89
C GLN A 822 -18.79 -28.64 5.52
N ASN A 823 -19.59 -28.70 4.44
CA ASN A 823 -19.12 -28.33 3.12
C ASN A 823 -18.68 -26.86 3.12
N GLY A 824 -17.57 -26.58 2.44
CA GLY A 824 -16.97 -25.23 2.40
C GLY A 824 -15.99 -24.96 3.54
N THR A 825 -15.79 -25.88 4.51
CA THR A 825 -14.84 -25.65 5.61
C THR A 825 -13.39 -25.61 5.11
N PRO A 826 -12.65 -24.49 5.30
CA PRO A 826 -11.23 -24.42 5.00
C PRO A 826 -10.42 -25.17 6.06
N VAL A 827 -9.44 -25.93 5.62
CA VAL A 827 -8.53 -26.70 6.47
C VAL A 827 -7.09 -26.41 6.10
N LEU A 828 -6.32 -25.91 7.07
CA LEU A 828 -4.90 -25.60 6.91
C LEU A 828 -4.05 -26.85 7.16
N LEU A 829 -3.34 -27.28 6.13
CA LEU A 829 -2.32 -28.32 6.21
C LEU A 829 -0.95 -27.67 6.41
N TRP A 830 -0.18 -28.20 7.32
CA TRP A 830 1.22 -27.87 7.55
C TRP A 830 2.09 -28.93 6.89
N VAL A 831 3.12 -28.51 6.14
CA VAL A 831 4.01 -29.39 5.40
C VAL A 831 5.45 -29.08 5.76
N GLU A 832 6.06 -29.92 6.57
CA GLU A 832 7.46 -29.79 6.93
C GLU A 832 8.33 -30.59 5.96
N VAL A 833 9.12 -29.90 5.14
CA VAL A 833 9.97 -30.50 4.10
C VAL A 833 11.39 -30.58 4.60
N TYR A 834 11.92 -31.77 4.71
CA TYR A 834 13.30 -32.08 5.08
C TYR A 834 14.14 -32.33 3.84
N TYR A 835 15.38 -31.82 3.81
CA TYR A 835 16.31 -31.98 2.69
C TYR A 835 17.77 -31.84 3.14
N ASN A 836 18.71 -32.17 2.25
CA ASN A 836 20.17 -31.98 2.42
C ASN A 836 20.72 -32.43 3.78
N ASN A 837 20.24 -33.60 4.25
CA ASN A 837 20.69 -34.23 5.49
C ASN A 837 20.58 -33.33 6.74
N GLY A 838 19.41 -32.83 7.01
CA GLY A 838 19.07 -32.16 8.28
C GLY A 838 18.62 -30.71 8.15
N ALA A 839 18.60 -30.13 6.97
CA ALA A 839 17.91 -28.87 6.72
C ALA A 839 16.39 -29.12 6.59
N SER A 840 15.57 -28.11 6.93
CA SER A 840 14.11 -28.21 6.76
C SER A 840 13.46 -26.84 6.55
N GLN A 841 12.31 -26.83 5.85
CA GLN A 841 11.42 -25.71 5.70
C GLN A 841 10.00 -26.09 6.11
N LEU A 842 9.26 -25.12 6.64
CA LEU A 842 7.85 -25.27 6.99
C LEU A 842 6.99 -24.53 5.97
N LEU A 843 6.11 -25.26 5.31
CA LEU A 843 5.19 -24.77 4.29
C LEU A 843 3.75 -24.93 4.78
N GLN A 844 2.83 -24.20 4.14
CA GLN A 844 1.41 -24.26 4.44
C GLN A 844 0.60 -24.49 3.17
N LYS A 845 -0.55 -25.18 3.31
CA LYS A 845 -1.52 -25.38 2.24
C LYS A 845 -2.93 -25.44 2.80
N THR A 846 -3.79 -24.54 2.36
CA THR A 846 -5.23 -24.63 2.65
C THR A 846 -5.92 -25.51 1.61
N ILE A 847 -6.79 -26.40 2.07
CA ILE A 847 -7.72 -27.19 1.26
C ILE A 847 -9.15 -26.89 1.73
N THR A 848 -10.13 -27.04 0.84
CA THR A 848 -11.55 -26.86 1.17
C THR A 848 -12.25 -28.20 1.22
N ILE A 849 -13.05 -28.43 2.24
CA ILE A 849 -13.82 -29.67 2.43
C ILE A 849 -15.15 -29.56 1.71
N GLY A 850 -15.42 -30.48 0.77
CA GLY A 850 -16.67 -30.53 0.02
C GLY A 850 -16.89 -29.32 -0.93
N ASN A 851 -18.12 -29.17 -1.39
CA ASN A 851 -18.54 -28.04 -2.23
C ASN A 851 -19.49 -27.13 -1.46
N ALA A 852 -19.26 -25.81 -1.52
CA ALA A 852 -20.22 -24.84 -1.03
C ALA A 852 -21.45 -24.83 -1.97
N ASN A 853 -22.67 -24.83 -1.42
CA ASN A 853 -23.90 -24.74 -2.20
C ASN A 853 -24.09 -23.31 -2.74
N GLN A 854 -24.31 -23.17 -4.04
CA GLN A 854 -24.48 -21.89 -4.75
C GLN A 854 -25.86 -21.23 -4.56
N SER A 855 -26.82 -21.85 -3.91
CA SER A 855 -28.22 -21.36 -3.82
C SER A 855 -28.62 -21.05 -2.38
N ALA A 856 -27.87 -20.19 -1.70
CA ALA A 856 -28.23 -19.76 -0.36
C ALA A 856 -28.69 -18.31 -0.38
N MET A 857 -29.87 -18.05 0.18
CA MET A 857 -30.34 -16.75 0.62
C MET A 857 -29.23 -16.03 1.41
N THR A 858 -29.04 -14.72 1.16
CA THR A 858 -28.06 -13.93 1.91
C THR A 858 -28.69 -13.34 3.17
N GLY A 859 -27.92 -13.32 4.27
CA GLY A 859 -28.40 -12.95 5.59
C GLY A 859 -28.80 -14.17 6.43
N PRO A 860 -29.42 -13.98 7.62
CA PRO A 860 -29.70 -12.66 8.21
C PRO A 860 -28.43 -11.94 8.65
N ASP A 861 -28.46 -10.61 8.58
CA ASP A 861 -27.46 -9.77 9.23
C ASP A 861 -27.67 -9.76 10.75
N GLU A 862 -26.84 -9.00 11.48
CA GLU A 862 -26.93 -8.89 12.95
C GLU A 862 -28.29 -8.37 13.44
N TYR A 863 -29.03 -7.64 12.60
CA TYR A 863 -30.36 -7.10 12.89
C TYR A 863 -31.49 -7.94 12.31
N GLY A 864 -31.19 -9.02 11.60
CA GLY A 864 -32.15 -9.96 11.06
C GLY A 864 -32.59 -9.69 9.62
N TYR A 865 -31.97 -8.71 8.95
CA TYR A 865 -32.29 -8.44 7.54
C TYR A 865 -31.77 -9.55 6.63
N ILE A 866 -32.62 -9.99 5.72
CA ILE A 866 -32.34 -11.01 4.71
C ILE A 866 -32.60 -10.47 3.32
N CYS A 867 -31.81 -10.93 2.35
CA CYS A 867 -32.03 -10.60 0.95
C CYS A 867 -32.33 -11.87 0.15
N VAL A 868 -33.40 -11.82 -0.61
CA VAL A 868 -33.78 -12.86 -1.58
C VAL A 868 -34.04 -12.22 -2.95
N SER A 869 -33.62 -12.86 -4.01
CA SER A 869 -33.89 -12.43 -5.38
C SER A 869 -35.15 -13.10 -5.94
N ASN A 870 -35.68 -12.58 -7.04
CA ASN A 870 -36.79 -13.18 -7.76
C ASN A 870 -36.44 -14.57 -8.35
N ASN A 871 -35.19 -14.94 -8.42
CA ASN A 871 -34.69 -16.25 -8.85
C ASN A 871 -34.52 -17.24 -7.69
N ASP A 872 -34.68 -16.78 -6.45
CA ASP A 872 -34.51 -17.63 -5.27
C ASP A 872 -35.78 -18.49 -5.06
N THR A 873 -35.58 -19.77 -4.87
CA THR A 873 -36.65 -20.73 -4.58
C THR A 873 -36.85 -20.91 -3.07
N HIS A 874 -36.26 -20.05 -2.25
CA HIS A 874 -36.31 -20.14 -0.79
C HIS A 874 -37.73 -19.91 -0.27
N PRO A 875 -38.17 -20.62 0.79
CA PRO A 875 -39.53 -20.43 1.35
C PRO A 875 -39.82 -19.02 1.88
N LEU A 876 -38.79 -18.23 2.19
CA LEU A 876 -38.92 -16.84 2.60
C LEU A 876 -38.91 -15.84 1.42
N ALA A 877 -38.72 -16.32 0.18
CA ALA A 877 -38.82 -15.47 -1.00
C ALA A 877 -40.25 -14.96 -1.14
N THR A 878 -40.44 -13.64 -1.14
CA THR A 878 -41.75 -13.02 -1.27
C THR A 878 -42.09 -12.84 -2.73
N PRO A 879 -43.34 -13.17 -3.14
CA PRO A 879 -43.77 -12.91 -4.52
C PRO A 879 -43.91 -11.40 -4.76
N TYR A 880 -43.59 -10.97 -5.96
CA TYR A 880 -43.82 -9.58 -6.38
C TYR A 880 -45.30 -9.23 -6.28
N ASN A 881 -45.63 -8.12 -5.58
CA ASN A 881 -47.00 -7.68 -5.39
C ASN A 881 -47.09 -6.14 -5.40
N TRP A 882 -47.41 -5.56 -6.56
CA TRP A 882 -47.55 -4.12 -6.74
C TRP A 882 -48.89 -3.62 -6.16
N ILE A 883 -48.91 -2.51 -5.44
CA ILE A 883 -50.09 -1.87 -4.91
C ILE A 883 -50.13 -0.45 -5.47
N GLU A 884 -51.00 -0.24 -6.47
CA GLU A 884 -51.13 1.06 -7.09
C GLU A 884 -51.66 2.11 -6.11
N LEU A 885 -50.88 3.15 -5.86
CA LEU A 885 -51.25 4.26 -4.98
C LEU A 885 -51.51 5.55 -5.75
N ASN A 886 -50.98 5.70 -6.99
CA ASN A 886 -51.13 6.92 -7.75
C ASN A 886 -52.60 7.18 -8.15
N PRO A 887 -53.24 8.29 -7.68
CA PRO A 887 -54.60 8.59 -8.01
C PRO A 887 -54.84 8.73 -9.54
N ASN A 888 -53.85 9.12 -10.30
CA ASN A 888 -53.97 9.21 -11.76
C ASN A 888 -54.04 7.85 -12.45
N LEU A 889 -53.66 6.77 -11.76
CA LEU A 889 -53.67 5.38 -12.24
C LEU A 889 -54.73 4.53 -11.54
N GLY A 890 -55.58 5.16 -10.74
CA GLY A 890 -56.67 4.48 -10.02
C GLY A 890 -56.35 4.12 -8.55
N GLY A 891 -55.19 4.53 -8.05
CA GLY A 891 -54.80 4.39 -6.65
C GLY A 891 -55.51 5.39 -5.72
N ASP A 892 -55.35 5.19 -4.41
CA ASP A 892 -55.97 5.98 -3.39
C ASP A 892 -54.93 6.59 -2.39
N GLY A 893 -53.67 6.72 -2.84
CA GLY A 893 -52.60 7.30 -2.05
C GLY A 893 -52.72 8.80 -1.86
N ILE A 894 -52.08 9.31 -0.80
CA ILE A 894 -51.99 10.72 -0.53
C ILE A 894 -50.80 11.29 -1.28
N VAL A 895 -51.04 12.25 -2.16
CA VAL A 895 -49.98 12.89 -2.94
C VAL A 895 -49.15 13.82 -2.08
N LEU A 896 -47.85 13.65 -2.10
CA LEU A 896 -46.90 14.57 -1.48
C LEU A 896 -46.69 15.81 -2.33
N ASN A 897 -46.54 16.96 -1.69
CA ASN A 897 -46.26 18.22 -2.38
C ASN A 897 -44.76 18.39 -2.60
N LEU A 898 -44.18 17.49 -3.42
CA LEU A 898 -42.77 17.51 -3.79
C LEU A 898 -42.61 18.02 -5.21
N SER A 899 -41.49 18.68 -5.48
CA SER A 899 -41.14 19.19 -6.77
C SER A 899 -39.67 18.88 -7.09
N ASP A 900 -39.43 18.56 -8.36
CA ASP A 900 -38.13 18.43 -8.92
C ASP A 900 -38.22 18.85 -10.40
N ASN A 901 -37.46 19.87 -10.82
CA ASN A 901 -37.66 20.57 -12.07
C ASN A 901 -36.45 20.50 -13.04
N ASP A 902 -35.65 19.44 -12.94
CA ASP A 902 -34.51 19.22 -13.83
C ASP A 902 -33.32 20.21 -13.66
N MET A 903 -33.31 21.02 -12.60
CA MET A 903 -32.13 21.81 -12.26
C MET A 903 -31.26 21.03 -11.28
N GLU A 904 -29.95 21.02 -11.50
CA GLU A 904 -29.01 20.36 -10.61
C GLU A 904 -29.21 20.82 -9.16
N GLY A 905 -29.43 19.85 -8.25
CA GLY A 905 -29.74 20.13 -6.87
C GLY A 905 -31.16 20.64 -6.58
N SER A 906 -32.12 20.49 -7.50
CA SER A 906 -33.51 20.96 -7.34
C SER A 906 -34.44 20.03 -6.55
N GLY A 907 -33.96 18.90 -6.05
CA GLY A 907 -34.75 17.94 -5.28
C GLY A 907 -35.48 18.54 -4.09
N SER A 908 -36.53 17.87 -3.63
CA SER A 908 -37.32 18.26 -2.45
C SER A 908 -37.60 17.06 -1.56
N PHE A 909 -37.92 17.31 -0.31
CA PHE A 909 -38.30 16.28 0.65
C PHE A 909 -39.46 16.75 1.53
N GLN A 910 -40.19 15.78 2.08
CA GLN A 910 -41.26 16.04 3.03
C GLN A 910 -41.25 14.97 4.11
N THR A 911 -41.34 15.41 5.37
CA THR A 911 -41.47 14.54 6.53
C THR A 911 -42.96 14.25 6.79
N VAL A 912 -43.28 12.99 7.05
CA VAL A 912 -44.62 12.51 7.41
C VAL A 912 -44.54 11.69 8.71
N ASP A 913 -45.63 11.73 9.50
CA ASP A 913 -45.74 10.91 10.71
C ASP A 913 -46.10 9.48 10.32
N LEU A 914 -45.44 8.52 10.95
CA LEU A 914 -45.77 7.10 10.80
C LEU A 914 -46.90 6.72 11.74
N PRO A 915 -47.84 5.87 11.32
CA PRO A 915 -48.98 5.44 12.18
C PRO A 915 -48.54 4.46 13.27
N PHE A 916 -47.31 4.02 13.28
CA PHE A 916 -46.68 3.13 14.24
C PHE A 916 -45.22 3.47 14.45
N LEU A 917 -44.61 2.94 15.50
CA LEU A 917 -43.17 3.06 15.74
C LEU A 917 -42.45 2.05 14.84
N PHE A 918 -41.58 2.57 13.98
CA PHE A 918 -40.73 1.78 13.07
C PHE A 918 -39.32 1.70 13.63
N LYS A 919 -38.80 0.52 13.72
CA LYS A 919 -37.43 0.30 14.16
C LYS A 919 -36.52 -0.03 12.95
N TYR A 920 -35.35 0.62 12.87
CA TYR A 920 -34.38 0.45 11.77
C TYR A 920 -32.98 0.44 12.35
N TYR A 921 -32.28 -0.66 12.15
CA TYR A 921 -30.94 -0.93 12.72
C TYR A 921 -30.87 -0.59 14.23
N GLY A 922 -31.82 -1.10 14.99
CA GLY A 922 -31.88 -0.94 16.45
C GLY A 922 -32.46 0.38 16.94
N VAL A 923 -32.64 1.40 16.08
CA VAL A 923 -33.15 2.72 16.45
C VAL A 923 -34.62 2.86 16.07
N THR A 924 -35.44 3.44 16.97
CA THR A 924 -36.91 3.57 16.79
C THR A 924 -37.28 4.97 16.30
N TYR A 925 -38.15 5.04 15.30
CA TYR A 925 -38.59 6.24 14.64
C TYR A 925 -40.11 6.32 14.61
N SER A 926 -40.66 7.54 14.75
CA SER A 926 -42.11 7.84 14.63
C SER A 926 -42.44 8.67 13.38
N GLN A 927 -41.39 9.06 12.63
CA GLN A 927 -41.49 9.87 11.41
C GLN A 927 -40.59 9.30 10.34
N ILE A 928 -40.95 9.63 9.11
CA ILE A 928 -40.14 9.31 7.92
C ILE A 928 -40.09 10.52 7.00
N THR A 929 -38.88 10.83 6.47
CA THR A 929 -38.72 11.89 5.49
C THR A 929 -38.55 11.25 4.11
N ILE A 930 -39.36 11.66 3.15
CA ILE A 930 -39.46 11.12 1.81
C ILE A 930 -38.83 12.14 0.85
N CYS A 931 -37.86 11.73 0.06
CA CYS A 931 -37.15 12.56 -0.90
C CYS A 931 -37.62 12.33 -2.33
N SER A 932 -37.67 13.41 -3.15
CA SER A 932 -37.98 13.30 -4.59
C SER A 932 -36.99 12.39 -5.33
N ASN A 933 -35.74 12.35 -4.89
CA ASN A 933 -34.65 11.60 -5.49
C ASN A 933 -34.60 10.11 -5.07
N GLY A 934 -35.75 9.52 -4.71
CA GLY A 934 -35.93 8.07 -4.64
C GLY A 934 -35.40 7.40 -3.36
N PHE A 935 -35.35 8.10 -2.24
CA PHE A 935 -34.99 7.52 -0.95
C PHE A 935 -35.83 8.05 0.19
N ILE A 936 -35.82 7.35 1.31
CA ILE A 936 -36.43 7.79 2.56
C ILE A 936 -35.39 7.84 3.68
N MET A 937 -35.62 8.70 4.64
CA MET A 937 -34.81 8.79 5.86
C MET A 937 -35.72 8.57 7.09
N PRO A 938 -35.49 7.51 7.88
CA PRO A 938 -36.10 7.36 9.18
C PRO A 938 -35.82 8.59 10.07
N GLY A 939 -36.86 9.20 10.60
CA GLY A 939 -36.81 10.46 11.38
C GLY A 939 -37.21 11.69 10.57
N SER A 940 -36.94 12.87 11.15
CA SER A 940 -37.31 14.18 10.59
C SER A 940 -36.17 14.93 9.91
N GLN A 941 -35.02 14.31 9.79
CA GLN A 941 -33.89 14.90 9.05
C GLN A 941 -34.15 14.73 7.57
N GLY A 942 -34.04 15.82 6.81
CA GLY A 942 -34.26 15.82 5.37
C GLY A 942 -32.95 16.05 4.59
N SER A 943 -32.88 15.46 3.42
CA SER A 943 -31.85 15.72 2.43
C SER A 943 -32.51 15.74 1.05
N GLN A 944 -32.01 16.60 0.18
CA GLN A 944 -32.39 16.63 -1.24
C GLN A 944 -31.26 16.10 -2.12
N GLU A 945 -30.31 15.35 -1.51
CA GLU A 945 -29.15 14.80 -2.22
C GLU A 945 -29.61 13.98 -3.42
N TRP A 946 -29.13 14.31 -4.57
CA TRP A 946 -29.47 13.71 -5.86
C TRP A 946 -28.39 12.74 -6.37
N MET A 947 -27.13 12.94 -5.90
CA MET A 947 -26.07 12.02 -6.23
C MET A 947 -26.19 10.75 -5.37
N ASN A 948 -26.38 9.64 -6.04
CA ASN A 948 -26.50 8.33 -5.41
C ASN A 948 -25.13 7.79 -4.99
N TRP A 949 -24.73 8.22 -3.81
CA TRP A 949 -23.50 7.75 -3.19
C TRP A 949 -23.63 6.29 -2.74
N GLN A 950 -22.47 5.62 -2.68
CA GLN A 950 -22.45 4.27 -2.12
C GLN A 950 -23.12 4.20 -0.75
N ILE A 951 -23.99 3.20 -0.56
CA ILE A 951 -24.62 2.88 0.72
C ILE A 951 -24.05 1.55 1.25
N PRO A 952 -23.50 1.59 2.49
CA PRO A 952 -23.24 2.74 3.33
C PRO A 952 -21.98 3.51 2.85
N GLY A 953 -21.99 4.81 2.98
CA GLY A 953 -20.89 5.69 2.60
C GLY A 953 -20.88 6.97 3.45
N PRO A 954 -19.74 7.68 3.49
CA PRO A 954 -19.62 8.90 4.29
C PRO A 954 -20.53 10.04 3.79
N MET A 955 -20.98 9.98 2.52
CA MET A 955 -21.80 11.00 1.87
C MET A 955 -23.29 10.70 1.88
N VAL A 956 -23.66 9.52 2.35
CA VAL A 956 -25.04 9.12 2.38
C VAL A 956 -25.75 9.83 3.50
N PRO A 957 -26.90 10.50 3.25
CA PRO A 957 -27.77 10.95 4.33
C PRO A 957 -28.11 9.79 5.26
N ARG A 958 -27.97 9.97 6.56
CA ARG A 958 -28.18 8.90 7.54
C ARG A 958 -29.21 9.27 8.59
N PRO A 959 -30.06 8.32 8.96
CA PRO A 959 -30.27 6.99 8.39
C PRO A 959 -30.95 7.06 7.02
N ILE A 960 -30.76 6.08 6.14
CA ILE A 960 -31.36 6.05 4.79
C ILE A 960 -31.85 4.65 4.41
N ILE A 961 -32.97 4.62 3.68
CA ILE A 961 -33.46 3.48 2.91
C ILE A 961 -33.67 4.00 1.48
N ALA A 962 -32.86 3.50 0.55
CA ALA A 962 -32.76 4.04 -0.80
C ALA A 962 -33.18 3.00 -1.84
N PRO A 963 -34.49 2.81 -2.07
CA PRO A 963 -34.98 1.82 -3.02
C PRO A 963 -34.52 2.13 -4.46
N PHE A 964 -34.42 3.41 -4.80
CA PHE A 964 -34.04 3.84 -6.13
C PHE A 964 -33.51 5.29 -6.09
N TRP A 965 -32.36 5.51 -5.54
CA TRP A 965 -31.77 6.84 -5.36
C TRP A 965 -31.05 7.31 -6.63
N ASP A 966 -31.59 8.36 -7.26
CA ASP A 966 -31.01 8.97 -8.46
C ASP A 966 -31.51 10.42 -8.62
N ASP A 967 -31.01 11.16 -9.59
CA ASP A 967 -31.54 12.46 -10.00
C ASP A 967 -32.87 12.27 -10.75
N LEU A 968 -33.95 12.28 -9.99
CA LEU A 968 -35.30 11.97 -10.49
C LEU A 968 -36.12 13.23 -10.69
N ILE A 969 -36.77 13.33 -11.83
CA ILE A 969 -37.59 14.46 -12.21
C ILE A 969 -39.10 14.13 -12.02
N ILE A 970 -39.81 15.03 -11.36
CA ILE A 970 -41.28 14.99 -11.26
C ILE A 970 -41.87 15.79 -12.42
N SER A 971 -42.51 15.12 -13.38
CA SER A 971 -43.10 15.77 -14.54
C SER A 971 -44.33 15.05 -15.05
N GLY A 972 -45.27 15.80 -15.61
CA GLY A 972 -46.50 15.24 -16.21
C GLY A 972 -47.37 14.50 -15.18
N ASP A 973 -47.51 13.19 -15.37
CA ASP A 973 -48.32 12.29 -14.54
C ASP A 973 -47.49 11.64 -13.39
N SER A 974 -46.20 12.00 -13.24
CA SER A 974 -45.39 11.57 -12.12
C SER A 974 -45.96 12.02 -10.78
N ARG A 975 -45.96 11.14 -9.78
CA ARG A 975 -46.38 11.47 -8.39
C ARG A 975 -45.51 10.70 -7.42
N ILE A 976 -45.29 11.32 -6.26
CA ILE A 976 -44.82 10.62 -5.09
C ILE A 976 -45.99 10.60 -4.07
N VAL A 977 -46.34 9.41 -3.67
CA VAL A 977 -47.56 9.18 -2.90
C VAL A 977 -47.28 8.26 -1.73
N TYR A 978 -48.07 8.36 -0.65
CA TYR A 978 -48.03 7.42 0.45
C TYR A 978 -49.40 7.00 0.91
N LYS A 979 -49.48 5.88 1.59
CA LYS A 979 -50.72 5.36 2.17
C LYS A 979 -50.47 4.65 3.48
N ASP A 980 -51.27 4.99 4.50
CA ASP A 980 -51.45 4.16 5.69
C ASP A 980 -52.43 3.03 5.32
N ASP A 981 -52.02 1.78 5.46
CA ASP A 981 -52.83 0.57 5.23
C ASP A 981 -52.94 -0.24 6.55
N PRO A 982 -53.73 0.25 7.52
CA PRO A 982 -53.82 -0.38 8.83
C PRO A 982 -54.47 -1.76 8.79
N SER A 983 -55.24 -2.07 7.74
CA SER A 983 -55.84 -3.39 7.57
C SER A 983 -54.82 -4.48 7.33
N ASN A 984 -53.65 -4.12 6.73
CA ASN A 984 -52.56 -5.01 6.48
C ASN A 984 -51.33 -4.67 7.36
N GLY A 985 -51.47 -3.74 8.31
CA GLY A 985 -50.42 -3.36 9.25
C GLY A 985 -49.17 -2.81 8.58
N ARG A 986 -49.34 -1.93 7.56
CA ARG A 986 -48.22 -1.40 6.80
C ARG A 986 -48.41 0.06 6.39
N PHE A 987 -47.28 0.75 6.14
CA PHE A 987 -47.21 2.08 5.56
C PHE A 987 -46.46 1.97 4.22
N ILE A 988 -47.07 2.46 3.13
CA ILE A 988 -46.57 2.27 1.77
C ILE A 988 -46.22 3.63 1.21
N ILE A 989 -45.05 3.72 0.55
CA ILE A 989 -44.56 4.90 -0.17
C ILE A 989 -44.29 4.48 -1.61
N GLU A 990 -44.80 5.26 -2.55
CA GLU A 990 -44.64 5.00 -4.00
C GLU A 990 -44.08 6.23 -4.71
N TRP A 991 -43.03 6.03 -5.47
CA TRP A 991 -42.59 6.93 -6.51
C TRP A 991 -43.16 6.39 -7.83
N SER A 992 -44.08 7.14 -8.43
CA SER A 992 -44.82 6.68 -9.57
C SER A 992 -44.43 7.48 -10.81
N LYS A 993 -43.95 6.78 -11.86
CA LYS A 993 -43.62 7.32 -13.17
C LYS A 993 -42.65 8.49 -13.17
N LEU A 994 -41.73 8.52 -12.22
CA LEU A 994 -40.66 9.51 -12.24
C LEU A 994 -39.71 9.28 -13.43
N ARG A 995 -39.02 10.32 -13.89
CA ARG A 995 -38.10 10.25 -15.00
C ARG A 995 -36.70 10.44 -14.46
N ASN A 996 -35.76 9.65 -14.96
CA ASN A 996 -34.35 9.89 -14.69
C ASN A 996 -33.87 11.07 -15.56
N LYS A 997 -33.10 12.00 -14.98
CA LYS A 997 -32.59 13.18 -15.68
C LYS A 997 -31.79 12.83 -16.94
N TYR A 998 -31.03 11.77 -16.87
CA TYR A 998 -30.16 11.34 -17.96
C TYR A 998 -30.84 10.41 -18.95
N ASN A 999 -32.07 9.94 -18.62
CA ASN A 999 -32.89 9.14 -19.53
C ASN A 999 -34.38 9.48 -19.39
N VAL A 1000 -34.74 10.68 -19.79
CA VAL A 1000 -36.09 11.24 -19.64
C VAL A 1000 -37.18 10.47 -20.40
N ASN A 1001 -36.81 9.52 -21.26
CA ASN A 1001 -37.74 8.70 -22.01
C ASN A 1001 -38.19 7.45 -21.22
N VAL A 1002 -37.53 7.11 -20.15
CA VAL A 1002 -37.90 5.98 -19.29
C VAL A 1002 -38.62 6.52 -18.06
N GLN A 1003 -39.70 5.86 -17.67
CA GLN A 1003 -40.47 6.15 -16.47
C GLN A 1003 -40.23 5.04 -15.47
N GLU A 1004 -39.85 5.45 -14.24
CA GLU A 1004 -39.52 4.53 -13.15
C GLU A 1004 -40.66 4.56 -12.12
N SER A 1005 -41.04 3.38 -11.62
CA SER A 1005 -42.02 3.25 -10.54
C SER A 1005 -41.52 2.21 -9.53
N PHE A 1006 -41.50 2.57 -8.28
CA PHE A 1006 -40.99 1.70 -7.19
C PHE A 1006 -41.67 2.05 -5.87
N GLN A 1007 -41.67 1.10 -4.93
CA GLN A 1007 -42.33 1.23 -3.62
C GLN A 1007 -41.43 0.80 -2.46
N VAL A 1008 -41.67 1.43 -1.31
CA VAL A 1008 -41.19 0.96 -0.02
C VAL A 1008 -42.41 0.64 0.85
N MET A 1009 -42.41 -0.52 1.50
CA MET A 1009 -43.42 -0.94 2.48
C MET A 1009 -42.77 -1.08 3.84
N LEU A 1010 -43.18 -0.24 4.79
CA LEU A 1010 -42.80 -0.34 6.19
C LEU A 1010 -43.88 -1.11 6.93
N PHE A 1011 -43.54 -2.17 7.63
CA PHE A 1011 -44.47 -3.01 8.33
C PHE A 1011 -44.52 -2.64 9.82
N ASN A 1012 -45.72 -2.63 10.38
CA ASN A 1012 -45.94 -2.41 11.81
C ASN A 1012 -45.39 -3.60 12.61
N PRO A 1013 -44.39 -3.42 13.46
CA PRO A 1013 -43.77 -4.52 14.20
C PRO A 1013 -44.71 -5.20 15.21
N THR A 1014 -45.83 -4.57 15.58
CA THR A 1014 -46.84 -5.16 16.44
C THR A 1014 -47.68 -6.21 15.71
N THR A 1015 -47.94 -6.01 14.44
CA THR A 1015 -48.72 -6.94 13.59
C THR A 1015 -47.86 -7.86 12.76
N ASN A 1016 -46.64 -7.45 12.48
CA ASN A 1016 -45.61 -8.20 11.69
C ASN A 1016 -44.30 -8.25 12.51
N PRO A 1017 -44.25 -9.03 13.59
CA PRO A 1017 -43.06 -9.05 14.45
C PRO A 1017 -41.89 -9.74 13.76
N SER A 1018 -40.71 -9.13 13.81
CA SER A 1018 -39.43 -9.72 13.47
C SER A 1018 -38.73 -10.29 14.71
N PRO A 1019 -37.77 -11.23 14.58
CA PRO A 1019 -37.02 -11.77 15.72
C PRO A 1019 -36.23 -10.72 16.50
N THR A 1020 -35.77 -9.67 15.83
CA THR A 1020 -34.97 -8.57 16.39
C THR A 1020 -35.83 -7.33 16.75
N GLY A 1021 -37.06 -7.27 16.26
CA GLY A 1021 -37.94 -6.13 16.36
C GLY A 1021 -37.63 -5.02 15.34
N ASP A 1022 -36.69 -5.23 14.43
CA ASP A 1022 -36.41 -4.32 13.31
C ASP A 1022 -37.35 -4.53 12.13
#